data_9dae592e2652262066a60a996086260d
#
_entry.id   9dae592e2652262066a60a996086260d
#
_cell.length_a   1.000
_cell.length_b   1.000
_cell.length_c   1.000
_cell.angle_alpha   90.00
_cell.angle_beta   90.00
_cell.angle_gamma   90.00
#
_symmetry.space_group_name_H-M   'P 1'
#
loop_
_entity.id
_entity.type
_entity.pdbx_description
1 polymer ?
#
loop_
_entity_poly.entity_id
_entity_poly.type
_entity_poly.pdbx_seq_one_letter_code
_entity_poly.pdbx_strand_id
1 'polypeptide(L)'
;MTYFIEKEGYYMEQYHVSGMHCAACSARVEKAVSKVPGVTTCAVNLLTNSMGVEGTASPKDIMAAVKAAGYKASLDKKNASVSEEADELKDTETPALRKRFTASLIFLLILMYFSMGHMMWGWPLPSFLADNHMAMGLIELLLAGIIMVINQRFFISGFQGLLHRAPNMDTLVALGSSASFIWSVAALFMMSDAYVKMDMDRIMVLMDEFYFESAAVILTLITLGKMLEAHSKGRTTSALKSLMKLAPKTAVLLRDGREVTVPIEQVKKGDIFVVRPGESIPVDGIVTNGSGAVNEAALTGESVPVDKVTGDMVSAATINQSGFLTCEASRVGEDTTLSQIIKMVKDASATKAPIAKIADKVSGVFVPVVMTISLITLIVWLLIGQTFPYALARAISVLVISCPCALGLATPVAIMVGNGLGAKNGILFKTAVSLEEAGKVKIIALDKTGTITKGEPKVTDICPADGVSEEELLQTAFSLEQKSEHPLAKAVCDYGTEHALKADDVSDFTALPGNGLTASLQGETLCGGSMKFLESRTSVSEADKKKADELASAGKTPLAFLKGSRFLGFIAVADAIREDSPAAIKRLQSMGIHVVMLTGDNERSAKAIGIEAGVDEVIAGVLPDGKEAVIRDLKKKGKVAMVGDGINDAPALTSADIGIAIGAGTDVAIDAADVVLMKSTLADVPAAIKLSRSALRNIHENLFWAFIYNIIGIPLAAGVFVSLGLTLNPMFGAAAMSLSSFCVVSNALRLNFCKLYQ
;
A
#
# COMPACT_ATOMS: atom_id res chain seq x y z
N MET A 1 -33.67 -15.48 -20.58
CA MET A 1 -32.51 -16.26 -21.04
C MET A 1 -31.29 -15.52 -20.47
N THR A 2 -30.91 -15.96 -19.29
CA THR A 2 -29.98 -15.27 -18.38
C THR A 2 -28.55 -15.68 -18.73
N TYR A 3 -27.78 -14.77 -19.31
CA TYR A 3 -26.33 -14.96 -19.44
C TYR A 3 -25.66 -14.54 -18.12
N PHE A 4 -25.43 -15.51 -17.24
CA PHE A 4 -24.42 -15.41 -16.22
C PHE A 4 -23.06 -15.58 -16.91
N ILE A 5 -22.33 -14.48 -17.06
CA ILE A 5 -20.90 -14.54 -17.31
C ILE A 5 -20.26 -14.81 -15.94
N GLU A 6 -19.92 -16.07 -15.68
CA GLU A 6 -18.94 -16.42 -14.66
C GLU A 6 -17.60 -15.75 -15.06
N LYS A 7 -17.32 -14.59 -14.48
CA LYS A 7 -15.93 -14.13 -14.38
C LYS A 7 -15.26 -15.11 -13.42
N GLU A 8 -14.48 -16.04 -13.95
CA GLU A 8 -13.48 -16.76 -13.16
C GLU A 8 -12.66 -15.71 -12.43
N GLY A 9 -12.85 -15.64 -11.11
CA GLY A 9 -12.10 -14.73 -10.24
C GLY A 9 -10.62 -15.11 -10.32
N TYR A 10 -9.82 -14.27 -10.93
CA TYR A 10 -8.36 -14.37 -10.86
C TYR A 10 -7.94 -14.11 -9.43
N TYR A 11 -7.85 -15.15 -8.61
CA TYR A 11 -7.28 -15.08 -7.28
C TYR A 11 -5.76 -15.03 -7.39
N MET A 12 -5.14 -13.98 -6.82
CA MET A 12 -3.70 -13.93 -6.66
C MET A 12 -3.27 -14.99 -5.64
N GLU A 13 -2.59 -16.06 -6.10
CA GLU A 13 -1.98 -17.05 -5.22
C GLU A 13 -0.71 -16.47 -4.61
N GLN A 14 -0.58 -16.60 -3.28
CA GLN A 14 0.60 -16.14 -2.56
C GLN A 14 1.52 -17.30 -2.19
N TYR A 15 2.82 -17.06 -2.38
CA TYR A 15 3.89 -18.00 -2.07
C TYR A 15 4.93 -17.34 -1.20
N HIS A 16 5.43 -18.04 -0.20
CA HIS A 16 6.64 -17.65 0.51
C HIS A 16 7.88 -18.13 -0.26
N VAL A 17 8.79 -17.22 -0.60
CA VAL A 17 10.01 -17.52 -1.37
C VAL A 17 11.24 -17.24 -0.52
N SER A 18 12.01 -18.26 -0.18
CA SER A 18 13.21 -18.13 0.65
C SER A 18 14.51 -18.17 -0.18
N GLY A 19 15.55 -17.45 0.33
CA GLY A 19 16.88 -17.39 -0.27
C GLY A 19 17.13 -16.18 -1.17
N MET A 20 16.16 -15.27 -1.28
CA MET A 20 16.34 -14.02 -2.04
C MET A 20 17.02 -12.95 -1.15
N HIS A 21 18.07 -12.33 -1.66
CA HIS A 21 18.85 -11.34 -0.90
C HIS A 21 19.04 -10.01 -1.63
N CYS A 22 18.56 -9.89 -2.87
CA CYS A 22 18.71 -8.66 -3.66
C CYS A 22 17.65 -8.56 -4.76
N ALA A 23 17.47 -7.35 -5.34
CA ALA A 23 16.53 -7.08 -6.43
C ALA A 23 16.78 -7.95 -7.67
N ALA A 24 18.03 -8.27 -8.00
CA ALA A 24 18.35 -9.17 -9.09
C ALA A 24 17.84 -10.60 -8.84
N CYS A 25 17.78 -11.04 -7.57
CA CYS A 25 17.22 -12.32 -7.18
C CYS A 25 15.70 -12.36 -7.41
N SER A 26 14.97 -11.31 -6.99
CA SER A 26 13.52 -11.21 -7.19
C SER A 26 13.16 -11.14 -8.67
N ALA A 27 13.87 -10.34 -9.46
CA ALA A 27 13.67 -10.25 -10.91
C ALA A 27 13.92 -11.59 -11.63
N ARG A 28 14.85 -12.40 -11.12
CA ARG A 28 15.13 -13.74 -11.67
C ARG A 28 13.98 -14.71 -11.37
N VAL A 29 13.46 -14.73 -10.16
CA VAL A 29 12.30 -15.54 -9.79
C VAL A 29 11.10 -15.16 -10.65
N GLU A 30 10.79 -13.85 -10.75
CA GLU A 30 9.72 -13.36 -11.62
C GLU A 30 9.85 -13.82 -13.06
N LYS A 31 11.05 -13.65 -13.64
CA LYS A 31 11.32 -14.08 -15.02
C LYS A 31 11.18 -15.59 -15.23
N ALA A 32 11.49 -16.39 -14.22
CA ALA A 32 11.35 -17.84 -14.29
C ALA A 32 9.87 -18.25 -14.20
N VAL A 33 9.13 -17.69 -13.26
CA VAL A 33 7.71 -17.99 -13.04
C VAL A 33 6.83 -17.43 -14.16
N SER A 34 7.11 -16.22 -14.67
CA SER A 34 6.36 -15.64 -15.81
C SER A 34 6.49 -16.43 -17.12
N LYS A 35 7.40 -17.40 -17.21
CA LYS A 35 7.53 -18.32 -18.35
C LYS A 35 6.70 -19.59 -18.21
N VAL A 36 6.13 -19.82 -17.04
CA VAL A 36 5.28 -21.00 -16.81
C VAL A 36 3.96 -20.79 -17.57
N PRO A 37 3.53 -21.75 -18.40
CA PRO A 37 2.27 -21.67 -19.10
C PRO A 37 1.11 -21.48 -18.13
N GLY A 38 0.21 -20.53 -18.39
CA GLY A 38 -0.92 -20.20 -17.54
C GLY A 38 -0.65 -19.12 -16.48
N VAL A 39 0.57 -18.61 -16.34
CA VAL A 39 0.87 -17.43 -15.50
C VAL A 39 0.59 -16.14 -16.28
N THR A 40 -0.30 -15.31 -15.77
CA THR A 40 -0.64 -14.00 -16.34
C THR A 40 0.24 -12.91 -15.75
N THR A 41 0.35 -12.86 -14.42
CA THR A 41 1.24 -11.93 -13.73
C THR A 41 2.01 -12.65 -12.63
N CYS A 42 3.23 -12.16 -12.36
CA CYS A 42 4.03 -12.60 -11.23
C CYS A 42 4.76 -11.39 -10.65
N ALA A 43 4.63 -11.19 -9.35
CA ALA A 43 5.33 -10.14 -8.63
C ALA A 43 6.00 -10.71 -7.38
N VAL A 44 7.28 -10.41 -7.17
CA VAL A 44 8.06 -10.89 -6.02
C VAL A 44 8.42 -9.72 -5.12
N ASN A 45 8.06 -9.81 -3.86
CA ASN A 45 8.42 -8.81 -2.85
C ASN A 45 9.60 -9.30 -1.99
N LEU A 46 10.69 -8.55 -2.05
CA LEU A 46 11.91 -8.86 -1.30
C LEU A 46 11.80 -8.58 0.20
N LEU A 47 10.88 -7.67 0.62
CA LEU A 47 10.73 -7.28 2.02
C LEU A 47 9.97 -8.33 2.83
N THR A 48 8.93 -8.89 2.24
CA THR A 48 8.07 -9.91 2.86
C THR A 48 8.49 -11.32 2.49
N ASN A 49 9.47 -11.48 1.58
CA ASN A 49 9.83 -12.77 0.97
C ASN A 49 8.63 -13.48 0.34
N SER A 50 7.65 -12.72 -0.16
CA SER A 50 6.44 -13.22 -0.78
C SER A 50 6.48 -13.07 -2.29
N MET A 51 5.70 -13.92 -2.97
CA MET A 51 5.48 -13.88 -4.40
C MET A 51 3.98 -14.04 -4.68
N GLY A 52 3.39 -13.05 -5.34
CA GLY A 52 2.02 -13.11 -5.85
C GLY A 52 2.03 -13.59 -7.29
N VAL A 53 1.21 -14.57 -7.61
CA VAL A 53 1.05 -15.12 -8.97
C VAL A 53 -0.42 -15.12 -9.34
N GLU A 54 -0.75 -14.55 -10.50
CA GLU A 54 -2.08 -14.60 -11.09
C GLU A 54 -2.03 -15.50 -12.32
N GLY A 55 -3.06 -16.31 -12.50
CA GLY A 55 -3.18 -17.18 -13.66
C GLY A 55 -3.80 -18.53 -13.32
N THR A 56 -3.71 -19.46 -14.29
CA THR A 56 -4.26 -20.82 -14.21
C THR A 56 -3.18 -21.90 -14.03
N ALA A 57 -1.92 -21.50 -13.81
CA ALA A 57 -0.79 -22.41 -13.66
C ALA A 57 -0.89 -23.20 -12.34
N SER A 58 -0.46 -24.47 -12.34
CA SER A 58 -0.52 -25.26 -11.10
C SER A 58 0.53 -24.81 -10.08
N PRO A 59 0.23 -24.85 -8.76
CA PRO A 59 1.21 -24.53 -7.72
C PRO A 59 2.49 -25.39 -7.82
N LYS A 60 2.41 -26.60 -8.29
CA LYS A 60 3.57 -27.49 -8.48
C LYS A 60 4.52 -26.97 -9.55
N ASP A 61 3.99 -26.48 -10.67
CA ASP A 61 4.79 -25.95 -11.78
C ASP A 61 5.44 -24.63 -11.40
N ILE A 62 4.73 -23.78 -10.66
CA ILE A 62 5.24 -22.52 -10.11
C ILE A 62 6.41 -22.79 -9.15
N MET A 63 6.23 -23.70 -8.18
CA MET A 63 7.29 -24.07 -7.24
C MET A 63 8.49 -24.72 -7.94
N ALA A 64 8.26 -25.52 -8.98
CA ALA A 64 9.32 -26.13 -9.80
C ALA A 64 10.13 -25.05 -10.54
N ALA A 65 9.47 -24.04 -11.11
CA ALA A 65 10.14 -22.91 -11.77
C ALA A 65 11.01 -22.10 -10.78
N VAL A 66 10.49 -21.84 -9.58
CA VAL A 66 11.27 -21.17 -8.51
C VAL A 66 12.48 -22.00 -8.11
N LYS A 67 12.34 -23.32 -7.97
CA LYS A 67 13.44 -24.23 -7.65
C LYS A 67 14.48 -24.27 -8.77
N ALA A 68 14.05 -24.29 -10.04
CA ALA A 68 14.95 -24.22 -11.20
C ALA A 68 15.70 -22.88 -11.26
N ALA A 69 15.11 -21.80 -10.76
CA ALA A 69 15.79 -20.52 -10.60
C ALA A 69 16.81 -20.50 -9.43
N GLY A 70 16.89 -21.54 -8.61
CA GLY A 70 17.83 -21.68 -7.48
C GLY A 70 17.28 -21.23 -6.13
N TYR A 71 15.96 -21.08 -5.97
CA TYR A 71 15.29 -20.64 -4.76
C TYR A 71 14.29 -21.70 -4.25
N LYS A 72 13.73 -21.49 -3.06
CA LYS A 72 12.70 -22.38 -2.51
C LYS A 72 11.39 -21.60 -2.38
N ALA A 73 10.29 -22.18 -2.82
CA ALA A 73 8.95 -21.64 -2.65
C ALA A 73 8.05 -22.63 -1.89
N SER A 74 7.15 -22.09 -1.08
CA SER A 74 6.03 -22.79 -0.45
C SER A 74 4.76 -21.99 -0.67
N LEU A 75 3.63 -22.66 -0.93
CA LEU A 75 2.33 -22.01 -1.03
C LEU A 75 1.92 -21.53 0.36
N ASP A 76 1.45 -20.29 0.48
CA ASP A 76 0.84 -19.79 1.71
C ASP A 76 -0.44 -20.59 2.00
N LYS A 77 -0.59 -21.06 3.23
CA LYS A 77 -1.76 -21.85 3.64
C LYS A 77 -2.98 -20.94 3.71
N LYS A 78 -4.02 -21.23 2.92
CA LYS A 78 -5.30 -20.49 2.90
C LYS A 78 -6.05 -20.42 4.24
N ASN A 79 -5.66 -21.19 5.25
CA ASN A 79 -6.33 -21.30 6.56
C ASN A 79 -5.40 -21.05 7.75
N ALA A 80 -4.33 -20.26 7.57
CA ALA A 80 -3.51 -19.87 8.72
C ALA A 80 -4.28 -18.82 9.54
N SER A 81 -4.37 -19.01 10.87
CA SER A 81 -4.96 -18.00 11.74
C SER A 81 -4.12 -16.72 11.71
N VAL A 82 -4.76 -15.55 11.92
CA VAL A 82 -4.06 -14.23 11.95
C VAL A 82 -2.89 -14.25 12.93
N SER A 83 -2.95 -15.09 14.00
CA SER A 83 -1.89 -15.28 14.97
C SER A 83 -0.69 -16.06 14.40
N GLU A 84 -0.90 -17.05 13.54
CA GLU A 84 0.17 -17.81 12.87
C GLU A 84 0.87 -16.94 11.80
N GLU A 85 0.11 -16.15 11.06
CA GLU A 85 0.68 -15.20 10.10
C GLU A 85 1.51 -14.09 10.77
N ALA A 86 1.11 -13.63 11.97
CA ALA A 86 1.90 -12.66 12.74
C ALA A 86 3.25 -13.26 13.20
N ASP A 87 3.30 -14.55 13.45
CA ASP A 87 4.54 -15.27 13.80
C ASP A 87 5.47 -15.44 12.59
N GLU A 88 4.95 -15.64 11.40
CA GLU A 88 5.74 -15.70 10.15
C GLU A 88 6.44 -14.36 9.82
N LEU A 89 5.85 -13.25 10.23
CA LEU A 89 6.47 -11.92 10.09
C LEU A 89 7.54 -11.62 11.16
N LYS A 90 7.84 -12.54 12.08
CA LYS A 90 8.92 -12.35 13.08
C LYS A 90 10.27 -12.17 12.36
N ASP A 91 11.02 -11.18 12.81
CA ASP A 91 12.37 -10.92 12.33
C ASP A 91 13.33 -12.01 12.84
N THR A 92 13.57 -13.01 12.03
CA THR A 92 14.55 -14.10 12.30
C THR A 92 15.92 -13.82 11.69
N GLU A 93 16.00 -12.87 10.74
CA GLU A 93 17.24 -12.56 10.03
C GLU A 93 18.15 -11.64 10.84
N THR A 94 17.62 -10.60 11.48
CA THR A 94 18.43 -9.64 12.27
C THR A 94 19.22 -10.31 13.39
N PRO A 95 18.66 -11.23 14.22
CA PRO A 95 19.45 -11.91 15.26
C PRO A 95 20.58 -12.76 14.70
N ALA A 96 20.37 -13.43 13.56
CA ALA A 96 21.39 -14.25 12.91
C ALA A 96 22.53 -13.39 12.33
N LEU A 97 22.17 -12.30 11.66
CA LEU A 97 23.14 -11.33 11.10
C LEU A 97 23.90 -10.61 12.22
N ARG A 98 23.25 -10.27 13.34
CA ARG A 98 23.89 -9.66 14.49
C ARG A 98 24.97 -10.58 15.09
N LYS A 99 24.69 -11.87 15.24
CA LYS A 99 25.67 -12.86 15.73
C LYS A 99 26.88 -12.94 14.80
N ARG A 100 26.65 -13.01 13.47
CA ARG A 100 27.71 -13.03 12.45
C ARG A 100 28.53 -11.75 12.46
N PHE A 101 27.89 -10.60 12.49
CA PHE A 101 28.55 -9.30 12.54
C PHE A 101 29.43 -9.18 13.78
N THR A 102 28.88 -9.51 14.97
CA THR A 102 29.64 -9.44 16.23
C THR A 102 30.86 -10.36 16.19
N ALA A 103 30.72 -11.59 15.71
CA ALA A 103 31.84 -12.52 15.56
C ALA A 103 32.88 -11.97 14.56
N SER A 104 32.45 -11.51 13.36
CA SER A 104 33.35 -10.93 12.37
C SER A 104 34.06 -9.69 12.90
N LEU A 105 33.37 -8.84 13.66
CA LEU A 105 33.92 -7.60 14.22
C LEU A 105 35.02 -7.91 15.26
N ILE A 106 34.84 -8.92 16.10
CA ILE A 106 35.86 -9.32 17.09
C ILE A 106 37.15 -9.74 16.36
N PHE A 107 37.05 -10.65 15.39
CA PHE A 107 38.22 -11.10 14.63
C PHE A 107 38.82 -9.97 13.77
N LEU A 108 37.99 -9.08 13.21
CA LEU A 108 38.46 -7.91 12.48
C LEU A 108 39.24 -6.96 13.36
N LEU A 109 38.78 -6.65 14.58
CA LEU A 109 39.51 -5.77 15.50
C LEU A 109 40.86 -6.38 15.90
N ILE A 110 40.95 -7.68 16.07
CA ILE A 110 42.22 -8.38 16.31
C ILE A 110 43.13 -8.25 15.07
N LEU A 111 42.59 -8.49 13.86
CA LEU A 111 43.34 -8.37 12.62
C LEU A 111 43.88 -6.93 12.43
N MET A 112 43.02 -5.92 12.64
CA MET A 112 43.41 -4.49 12.55
C MET A 112 44.47 -4.09 13.58
N TYR A 113 44.52 -4.76 14.75
CA TYR A 113 45.56 -4.57 15.74
C TYR A 113 46.94 -4.97 15.17
N PHE A 114 47.02 -6.10 14.46
CA PHE A 114 48.24 -6.59 13.86
C PHE A 114 48.64 -5.79 12.60
N SER A 115 47.69 -5.60 11.68
CA SER A 115 48.00 -4.95 10.38
C SER A 115 48.23 -3.44 10.52
N MET A 116 47.27 -2.68 11.06
CA MET A 116 47.39 -1.21 11.16
C MET A 116 47.96 -0.75 12.50
N GLY A 117 47.56 -1.38 13.60
CA GLY A 117 47.94 -0.96 14.95
C GLY A 117 49.42 -1.02 15.18
N HIS A 118 50.06 -2.12 14.82
CA HIS A 118 51.50 -2.26 14.94
C HIS A 118 52.25 -1.52 13.83
N MET A 119 51.86 -1.73 12.57
CA MET A 119 52.58 -1.16 11.40
C MET A 119 52.50 0.36 11.31
N MET A 120 51.36 0.98 11.56
CA MET A 120 51.18 2.43 11.41
C MET A 120 51.37 3.20 12.73
N TRP A 121 51.00 2.61 13.87
CA TRP A 121 50.99 3.30 15.16
C TRP A 121 51.97 2.74 16.19
N GLY A 122 52.73 1.69 15.82
CA GLY A 122 53.76 1.12 16.68
C GLY A 122 53.21 0.44 17.95
N TRP A 123 51.97 -0.11 17.92
CA TRP A 123 51.39 -0.77 19.08
C TRP A 123 52.23 -1.98 19.49
N PRO A 124 52.36 -2.24 20.82
CA PRO A 124 53.28 -3.24 21.32
C PRO A 124 52.87 -4.67 20.89
N LEU A 125 53.86 -5.42 20.38
CA LEU A 125 53.72 -6.84 20.11
C LEU A 125 54.71 -7.64 20.95
N PRO A 126 54.42 -8.91 21.17
CA PRO A 126 55.43 -9.85 21.75
C PRO A 126 56.69 -9.88 20.89
N SER A 127 57.87 -9.94 21.51
CA SER A 127 59.17 -9.83 20.82
C SER A 127 59.37 -10.84 19.69
N PHE A 128 58.73 -12.00 19.76
CA PHE A 128 58.82 -13.02 18.70
C PHE A 128 57.98 -12.70 17.46
N LEU A 129 57.08 -11.71 17.53
CA LEU A 129 56.24 -11.26 16.42
C LEU A 129 56.71 -9.92 15.85
N ALA A 130 57.28 -9.04 16.69
CA ALA A 130 57.54 -7.63 16.33
C ALA A 130 58.36 -7.45 15.05
N ASP A 131 59.35 -8.31 14.84
CA ASP A 131 60.22 -8.25 13.64
C ASP A 131 60.00 -9.44 12.68
N ASN A 132 58.97 -10.24 12.95
CA ASN A 132 58.66 -11.44 12.16
C ASN A 132 57.50 -11.20 11.20
N HIS A 133 57.79 -10.54 10.06
CA HIS A 133 56.76 -10.22 9.06
C HIS A 133 56.03 -11.45 8.49
N MET A 134 56.73 -12.61 8.41
CA MET A 134 56.12 -13.87 7.99
C MET A 134 55.07 -14.36 8.99
N ALA A 135 55.37 -14.31 10.30
CA ALA A 135 54.41 -14.70 11.33
C ALA A 135 53.19 -13.77 11.36
N MET A 136 53.41 -12.46 11.13
CA MET A 136 52.32 -11.47 11.00
C MET A 136 51.41 -11.79 9.82
N GLY A 137 51.95 -12.02 8.61
CA GLY A 137 51.20 -12.40 7.44
C GLY A 137 50.41 -13.71 7.62
N LEU A 138 50.93 -14.69 8.36
CA LEU A 138 50.21 -15.94 8.71
C LEU A 138 49.07 -15.68 9.68
N ILE A 139 49.24 -14.79 10.66
CA ILE A 139 48.15 -14.39 11.58
C ILE A 139 47.03 -13.70 10.82
N GLU A 140 47.38 -12.76 9.91
CA GLU A 140 46.41 -12.07 9.08
C GLU A 140 45.64 -13.04 8.17
N LEU A 141 46.35 -14.00 7.55
CA LEU A 141 45.73 -15.06 6.73
C LEU A 141 44.71 -15.89 7.53
N LEU A 142 45.10 -16.32 8.75
CA LEU A 142 44.21 -17.10 9.60
C LEU A 142 42.99 -16.31 10.03
N LEU A 143 43.15 -15.07 10.48
CA LEU A 143 42.05 -14.20 10.93
C LEU A 143 41.11 -13.84 9.78
N ALA A 144 41.64 -13.47 8.63
CA ALA A 144 40.86 -13.21 7.41
C ALA A 144 40.11 -14.47 6.96
N GLY A 145 40.77 -15.64 6.98
CA GLY A 145 40.16 -16.93 6.67
C GLY A 145 38.96 -17.26 7.59
N ILE A 146 39.10 -17.03 8.90
CA ILE A 146 38.00 -17.21 9.87
C ILE A 146 36.82 -16.30 9.51
N ILE A 147 37.07 -15.01 9.20
CA ILE A 147 36.01 -14.07 8.81
C ILE A 147 35.33 -14.51 7.50
N MET A 148 36.10 -15.03 6.52
CA MET A 148 35.54 -15.61 5.29
C MET A 148 34.64 -16.80 5.56
N VAL A 149 35.03 -17.72 6.47
CA VAL A 149 34.22 -18.87 6.87
C VAL A 149 32.94 -18.44 7.60
N ILE A 150 33.01 -17.48 8.53
CA ILE A 150 31.82 -16.90 9.17
C ILE A 150 30.84 -16.35 8.12
N ASN A 151 31.37 -15.77 7.06
CA ASN A 151 30.59 -15.13 6.00
C ASN A 151 30.50 -15.97 4.71
N GLN A 152 30.70 -17.28 4.77
CA GLN A 152 30.70 -18.20 3.61
C GLN A 152 29.48 -18.10 2.70
N ARG A 153 28.34 -17.65 3.23
CA ARG A 153 27.09 -17.47 2.44
C ARG A 153 27.29 -16.54 1.24
N PHE A 154 28.09 -15.46 1.37
CA PHE A 154 28.37 -14.57 0.25
C PHE A 154 29.09 -15.29 -0.90
N PHE A 155 30.03 -16.18 -0.57
CA PHE A 155 30.75 -16.96 -1.56
C PHE A 155 29.86 -18.00 -2.23
N ILE A 156 29.07 -18.74 -1.45
CA ILE A 156 28.15 -19.76 -1.97
C ILE A 156 27.13 -19.11 -2.93
N SER A 157 26.42 -18.07 -2.48
CA SER A 157 25.43 -17.35 -3.28
C SER A 157 26.05 -16.67 -4.49
N GLY A 158 27.22 -16.01 -4.31
CA GLY A 158 27.92 -15.26 -5.34
C GLY A 158 28.41 -16.16 -6.48
N PHE A 159 29.09 -17.27 -6.17
CA PHE A 159 29.59 -18.19 -7.18
C PHE A 159 28.48 -19.00 -7.84
N GLN A 160 27.44 -19.38 -7.11
CA GLN A 160 26.23 -19.97 -7.70
C GLN A 160 25.58 -19.02 -8.71
N GLY A 161 25.47 -17.73 -8.37
CA GLY A 161 24.96 -16.69 -9.28
C GLY A 161 25.80 -16.62 -10.57
N LEU A 162 27.13 -16.67 -10.46
CA LEU A 162 28.03 -16.63 -11.60
C LEU A 162 27.89 -17.88 -12.49
N LEU A 163 27.88 -19.07 -11.88
CA LEU A 163 27.72 -20.34 -12.59
C LEU A 163 26.40 -20.42 -13.39
N HIS A 164 25.35 -19.85 -12.86
CA HIS A 164 24.03 -19.81 -13.53
C HIS A 164 23.86 -18.60 -14.46
N ARG A 165 24.94 -17.88 -14.82
CA ARG A 165 24.91 -16.66 -15.66
C ARG A 165 23.96 -15.58 -15.17
N ALA A 166 23.80 -15.48 -13.88
CA ALA A 166 22.96 -14.48 -13.21
C ALA A 166 23.72 -13.89 -12.01
N PRO A 167 24.83 -13.17 -12.27
CA PRO A 167 25.63 -12.56 -11.22
C PRO A 167 24.73 -11.60 -10.39
N ASN A 168 24.90 -11.66 -9.08
CA ASN A 168 24.17 -10.87 -8.12
C ASN A 168 25.15 -10.03 -7.26
N MET A 169 24.60 -9.31 -6.29
CA MET A 169 25.41 -8.53 -5.36
C MET A 169 26.47 -9.37 -4.63
N ASP A 170 26.10 -10.57 -4.17
CA ASP A 170 27.02 -11.47 -3.47
C ASP A 170 28.18 -11.91 -4.38
N THR A 171 27.96 -11.91 -5.71
CA THR A 171 29.02 -12.17 -6.71
C THR A 171 30.12 -11.10 -6.67
N LEU A 172 29.74 -9.81 -6.58
CA LEU A 172 30.72 -8.71 -6.51
C LEU A 172 31.56 -8.80 -5.23
N VAL A 173 30.89 -9.08 -4.12
CA VAL A 173 31.54 -9.26 -2.80
C VAL A 173 32.46 -10.47 -2.81
N ALA A 174 31.99 -11.61 -3.30
CA ALA A 174 32.76 -12.84 -3.39
C ALA A 174 34.01 -12.68 -4.27
N LEU A 175 33.87 -12.05 -5.44
CA LEU A 175 34.98 -11.79 -6.33
C LEU A 175 36.00 -10.82 -5.70
N GLY A 176 35.55 -9.71 -5.14
CA GLY A 176 36.43 -8.72 -4.50
C GLY A 176 37.19 -9.29 -3.32
N SER A 177 36.51 -9.95 -2.39
CA SER A 177 37.14 -10.56 -1.21
C SER A 177 38.02 -11.76 -1.56
N SER A 178 37.62 -12.59 -2.54
CA SER A 178 38.46 -13.72 -3.00
C SER A 178 39.72 -13.22 -3.71
N ALA A 179 39.61 -12.19 -4.55
CA ALA A 179 40.76 -11.62 -5.24
C ALA A 179 41.77 -11.01 -4.26
N SER A 180 41.28 -10.27 -3.24
CA SER A 180 42.10 -9.73 -2.15
C SER A 180 42.82 -10.83 -1.40
N PHE A 181 42.12 -11.87 -1.00
CA PHE A 181 42.65 -12.98 -0.23
C PHE A 181 43.66 -13.79 -1.03
N ILE A 182 43.34 -14.17 -2.27
CA ILE A 182 44.23 -14.97 -3.16
C ILE A 182 45.51 -14.22 -3.46
N TRP A 183 45.44 -12.90 -3.76
CA TRP A 183 46.63 -12.09 -3.97
C TRP A 183 47.51 -12.05 -2.73
N SER A 184 46.91 -11.80 -1.54
CA SER A 184 47.69 -11.75 -0.29
C SER A 184 48.37 -13.09 0.03
N VAL A 185 47.74 -14.22 -0.27
CA VAL A 185 48.34 -15.55 -0.17
C VAL A 185 49.50 -15.66 -1.14
N ALA A 186 49.37 -15.23 -2.39
CA ALA A 186 50.47 -15.23 -3.37
C ALA A 186 51.63 -14.34 -2.92
N ALA A 187 51.36 -13.14 -2.41
CA ALA A 187 52.35 -12.22 -1.85
C ALA A 187 53.09 -12.84 -0.65
N LEU A 188 52.37 -13.57 0.23
CA LEU A 188 52.98 -14.29 1.35
C LEU A 188 53.94 -15.39 0.88
N PHE A 189 53.57 -16.15 -0.17
CA PHE A 189 54.50 -17.12 -0.77
C PHE A 189 55.73 -16.45 -1.42
N MET A 190 55.54 -15.32 -2.13
CA MET A 190 56.66 -14.55 -2.70
C MET A 190 57.55 -13.96 -1.60
N MET A 191 56.97 -13.53 -0.47
CA MET A 191 57.71 -13.05 0.68
C MET A 191 58.54 -14.17 1.33
N SER A 192 58.06 -15.41 1.34
CA SER A 192 58.80 -16.59 1.79
C SER A 192 60.07 -16.81 0.91
N ASP A 193 59.96 -16.66 -0.41
CA ASP A 193 61.13 -16.73 -1.32
C ASP A 193 62.13 -15.58 -1.08
N ALA A 194 61.60 -14.35 -0.84
CA ALA A 194 62.43 -13.18 -0.52
C ALA A 194 63.20 -13.36 0.80
N TYR A 195 62.61 -14.02 1.82
CA TYR A 195 63.31 -14.39 3.06
C TYR A 195 64.45 -15.36 2.81
N VAL A 196 64.31 -16.37 1.95
CA VAL A 196 65.38 -17.31 1.59
C VAL A 196 66.49 -16.57 0.87
N LYS A 197 66.21 -15.52 0.09
CA LYS A 197 67.18 -14.69 -0.64
C LYS A 197 67.76 -13.55 0.19
N MET A 198 67.29 -13.35 1.42
CA MET A 198 67.69 -12.24 2.30
C MET A 198 67.43 -10.84 1.70
N ASP A 199 66.37 -10.72 0.88
CA ASP A 199 65.98 -9.47 0.20
C ASP A 199 64.98 -8.70 1.06
N MET A 200 65.49 -7.89 1.99
CA MET A 200 64.65 -7.16 2.95
C MET A 200 63.80 -6.09 2.30
N ASP A 201 64.28 -5.42 1.25
CA ASP A 201 63.55 -4.40 0.53
C ASP A 201 62.28 -5.01 -0.13
N ARG A 202 62.45 -6.17 -0.73
CA ARG A 202 61.34 -6.90 -1.35
C ARG A 202 60.35 -7.43 -0.30
N ILE A 203 60.78 -7.84 0.89
CA ILE A 203 59.91 -8.25 1.99
C ILE A 203 59.02 -7.10 2.40
N MET A 204 59.57 -5.89 2.58
CA MET A 204 58.79 -4.70 2.95
C MET A 204 57.74 -4.33 1.90
N VAL A 205 58.13 -4.33 0.61
CA VAL A 205 57.21 -4.06 -0.51
C VAL A 205 56.05 -5.08 -0.53
N LEU A 206 56.33 -6.38 -0.38
CA LEU A 206 55.32 -7.43 -0.41
C LEU A 206 54.38 -7.37 0.82
N MET A 207 54.88 -6.89 1.95
CA MET A 207 54.08 -6.69 3.15
C MET A 207 53.05 -5.56 2.97
N ASP A 208 53.45 -4.45 2.32
CA ASP A 208 52.54 -3.35 1.98
C ASP A 208 51.49 -3.75 0.94
N GLU A 209 51.72 -4.85 0.21
CA GLU A 209 50.80 -5.40 -0.78
C GLU A 209 49.78 -6.42 -0.22
N PHE A 210 49.73 -6.63 1.10
CA PHE A 210 48.73 -7.49 1.73
C PHE A 210 47.34 -6.81 1.72
N TYR A 211 46.35 -7.55 1.29
CA TYR A 211 44.93 -7.14 1.27
C TYR A 211 44.04 -8.06 2.12
N PHE A 212 44.64 -8.81 3.09
CA PHE A 212 43.86 -9.65 4.05
C PHE A 212 42.86 -8.81 4.83
N GLU A 213 43.30 -7.64 5.31
CA GLU A 213 42.42 -6.70 6.01
C GLU A 213 41.29 -6.19 5.09
N SER A 214 41.58 -5.89 3.84
CA SER A 214 40.58 -5.44 2.87
C SER A 214 39.47 -6.51 2.67
N ALA A 215 39.86 -7.79 2.50
CA ALA A 215 38.95 -8.89 2.37
C ALA A 215 38.05 -9.02 3.63
N ALA A 216 38.63 -8.90 4.82
CA ALA A 216 37.93 -9.00 6.11
C ALA A 216 36.99 -7.81 6.36
N VAL A 217 37.43 -6.58 6.11
CA VAL A 217 36.66 -5.35 6.27
C VAL A 217 35.47 -5.34 5.33
N ILE A 218 35.69 -5.68 4.04
CA ILE A 218 34.58 -5.76 3.04
C ILE A 218 33.47 -6.67 3.57
N LEU A 219 33.79 -7.89 4.00
CA LEU A 219 32.80 -8.86 4.48
C LEU A 219 32.10 -8.40 5.76
N THR A 220 32.84 -7.79 6.68
CA THR A 220 32.29 -7.32 7.96
C THR A 220 31.37 -6.12 7.75
N LEU A 221 31.77 -5.13 6.94
CA LEU A 221 30.96 -3.95 6.66
C LEU A 221 29.70 -4.29 5.83
N ILE A 222 29.81 -5.21 4.88
CA ILE A 222 28.65 -5.70 4.14
C ILE A 222 27.68 -6.44 5.06
N THR A 223 28.19 -7.24 6.00
CA THR A 223 27.35 -7.90 7.02
C THR A 223 26.68 -6.88 7.93
N LEU A 224 27.34 -5.78 8.30
CA LEU A 224 26.74 -4.65 9.01
C LEU A 224 25.62 -4.02 8.16
N GLY A 225 25.88 -3.72 6.89
CA GLY A 225 24.89 -3.18 5.97
C GLY A 225 23.66 -4.06 5.87
N LYS A 226 23.83 -5.38 5.74
CA LYS A 226 22.75 -6.37 5.72
C LYS A 226 22.00 -6.46 7.05
N MET A 227 22.68 -6.34 8.17
CA MET A 227 22.03 -6.30 9.49
C MET A 227 21.17 -5.04 9.66
N LEU A 228 21.67 -3.87 9.25
CA LEU A 228 20.90 -2.62 9.28
C LEU A 228 19.69 -2.68 8.33
N GLU A 229 19.88 -3.27 7.16
CA GLU A 229 18.80 -3.55 6.20
C GLU A 229 17.70 -4.43 6.81
N ALA A 230 18.06 -5.58 7.39
CA ALA A 230 17.12 -6.50 8.01
C ALA A 230 16.36 -5.85 9.19
N HIS A 231 17.09 -5.13 10.06
CA HIS A 231 16.46 -4.39 11.16
C HIS A 231 15.45 -3.35 10.67
N SER A 232 15.77 -2.65 9.61
CA SER A 232 14.91 -1.63 9.02
C SER A 232 13.69 -2.24 8.34
N LYS A 233 13.84 -3.37 7.65
CA LYS A 233 12.71 -4.17 7.11
C LYS A 233 11.74 -4.56 8.23
N GLY A 234 12.25 -5.00 9.38
CA GLY A 234 11.43 -5.33 10.55
C GLY A 234 10.59 -4.15 11.07
N ARG A 235 11.08 -2.91 10.95
CA ARG A 235 10.33 -1.69 11.30
C ARG A 235 9.27 -1.33 10.29
N THR A 236 9.50 -1.53 9.00
CA THR A 236 8.51 -1.21 7.96
C THR A 236 7.30 -2.13 8.00
N THR A 237 7.44 -3.39 8.44
CA THR A 237 6.33 -4.32 8.66
C THR A 237 5.55 -4.08 9.95
N SER A 238 5.96 -3.11 10.78
CA SER A 238 5.34 -2.88 12.10
C SER A 238 3.88 -2.42 12.03
N ALA A 239 3.51 -1.68 10.99
CA ALA A 239 2.12 -1.24 10.80
C ALA A 239 1.18 -2.43 10.57
N LEU A 240 1.55 -3.35 9.69
CA LEU A 240 0.81 -4.58 9.44
C LEU A 240 0.72 -5.44 10.72
N LYS A 241 1.85 -5.62 11.43
CA LYS A 241 1.86 -6.31 12.73
C LYS A 241 0.96 -5.66 13.76
N SER A 242 0.87 -4.33 13.77
CA SER A 242 -0.01 -3.61 14.69
C SER A 242 -1.48 -3.89 14.40
N LEU A 243 -1.89 -3.92 13.13
CA LEU A 243 -3.24 -4.30 12.72
C LEU A 243 -3.56 -5.74 13.10
N MET A 244 -2.65 -6.69 12.83
CA MET A 244 -2.84 -8.11 13.19
C MET A 244 -2.95 -8.33 14.70
N LYS A 245 -2.28 -7.51 15.52
CA LYS A 245 -2.37 -7.59 16.99
C LYS A 245 -3.72 -7.11 17.54
N LEU A 246 -4.50 -6.37 16.77
CA LEU A 246 -5.85 -5.94 17.18
C LEU A 246 -6.85 -7.08 17.12
N ALA A 247 -6.60 -8.12 16.34
CA ALA A 247 -7.48 -9.27 16.20
C ALA A 247 -7.70 -9.97 17.56
N PRO A 248 -8.94 -10.06 18.05
CA PRO A 248 -9.28 -10.78 19.26
C PRO A 248 -8.97 -12.27 19.11
N LYS A 249 -8.59 -12.94 20.21
CA LYS A 249 -8.28 -14.37 20.21
C LYS A 249 -9.45 -15.24 20.65
N THR A 250 -10.38 -14.65 21.38
CA THR A 250 -11.55 -15.33 21.94
C THR A 250 -12.80 -14.48 21.80
N ALA A 251 -13.97 -15.13 21.77
CA ALA A 251 -15.28 -14.51 21.81
C ALA A 251 -16.11 -15.11 22.95
N VAL A 252 -17.01 -14.31 23.54
CA VAL A 252 -17.99 -14.78 24.52
C VAL A 252 -19.32 -14.96 23.80
N LEU A 253 -19.71 -16.22 23.56
CA LEU A 253 -20.97 -16.57 22.91
C LEU A 253 -22.07 -16.82 23.93
N LEU A 254 -23.30 -16.45 23.58
CA LEU A 254 -24.50 -16.78 24.35
C LEU A 254 -25.14 -18.05 23.74
N ARG A 255 -24.93 -19.20 24.39
CA ARG A 255 -25.52 -20.50 23.99
C ARG A 255 -26.45 -21.00 25.08
N ASP A 256 -27.68 -21.29 24.73
CA ASP A 256 -28.73 -21.77 25.66
C ASP A 256 -28.87 -20.89 26.92
N GLY A 257 -28.77 -19.56 26.76
CA GLY A 257 -28.85 -18.58 27.85
C GLY A 257 -27.60 -18.56 28.77
N ARG A 258 -26.51 -19.23 28.42
CA ARG A 258 -25.24 -19.23 29.18
C ARG A 258 -24.09 -18.64 28.32
N GLU A 259 -23.26 -17.90 28.97
CA GLU A 259 -22.04 -17.35 28.35
C GLU A 259 -20.93 -18.41 28.29
N VAL A 260 -20.40 -18.63 27.10
CA VAL A 260 -19.31 -19.59 26.85
C VAL A 260 -18.20 -18.88 26.10
N THR A 261 -17.00 -18.83 26.68
CA THR A 261 -15.82 -18.30 25.98
C THR A 261 -15.26 -19.36 25.04
N VAL A 262 -15.16 -19.00 23.77
CA VAL A 262 -14.62 -19.88 22.71
C VAL A 262 -13.47 -19.20 21.98
N PRO A 263 -12.53 -19.97 21.38
CA PRO A 263 -11.58 -19.43 20.40
C PRO A 263 -12.29 -18.78 19.23
N ILE A 264 -11.71 -17.72 18.66
CA ILE A 264 -12.35 -16.94 17.60
C ILE A 264 -12.68 -17.78 16.34
N GLU A 265 -11.86 -18.81 16.07
CA GLU A 265 -12.03 -19.71 14.92
C GLU A 265 -13.28 -20.61 15.05
N GLN A 266 -13.88 -20.70 16.23
CA GLN A 266 -15.10 -21.48 16.47
C GLN A 266 -16.38 -20.68 16.35
N VAL A 267 -16.30 -19.37 16.18
CA VAL A 267 -17.45 -18.48 15.96
C VAL A 267 -17.99 -18.69 14.56
N LYS A 268 -19.31 -18.84 14.44
CA LYS A 268 -20.01 -19.01 13.15
C LYS A 268 -20.95 -17.84 12.89
N LYS A 269 -21.22 -17.61 11.61
CA LYS A 269 -22.25 -16.65 11.22
C LYS A 269 -23.60 -17.02 11.85
N GLY A 270 -24.27 -16.05 12.47
CA GLY A 270 -25.52 -16.23 13.21
C GLY A 270 -25.33 -16.55 14.71
N ASP A 271 -24.08 -16.79 15.20
CA ASP A 271 -23.85 -16.93 16.63
C ASP A 271 -24.09 -15.59 17.34
N ILE A 272 -24.72 -15.66 18.52
CA ILE A 272 -24.93 -14.48 19.36
C ILE A 272 -23.73 -14.32 20.29
N PHE A 273 -23.10 -13.15 20.28
CA PHE A 273 -21.98 -12.81 21.16
C PHE A 273 -22.27 -11.57 22.00
N VAL A 274 -21.61 -11.48 23.14
CA VAL A 274 -21.74 -10.36 24.07
C VAL A 274 -20.43 -9.61 24.20
N VAL A 275 -20.54 -8.27 24.34
CA VAL A 275 -19.38 -7.39 24.47
C VAL A 275 -19.64 -6.41 25.62
N ARG A 276 -18.76 -6.47 26.65
CA ARG A 276 -18.82 -5.61 27.83
C ARG A 276 -18.00 -4.34 27.61
N PRO A 277 -18.21 -3.30 28.42
CA PRO A 277 -17.35 -2.12 28.42
C PRO A 277 -15.88 -2.49 28.61
N GLY A 278 -15.02 -1.98 27.75
CA GLY A 278 -13.58 -2.25 27.71
C GLY A 278 -13.18 -3.48 26.90
N GLU A 279 -14.13 -4.31 26.45
CA GLU A 279 -13.84 -5.47 25.61
C GLU A 279 -13.78 -5.10 24.12
N SER A 280 -12.96 -5.85 23.38
CA SER A 280 -12.86 -5.76 21.94
C SER A 280 -13.97 -6.60 21.28
N ILE A 281 -14.60 -6.09 20.24
CA ILE A 281 -15.60 -6.80 19.44
C ILE A 281 -14.92 -7.94 18.68
N PRO A 282 -15.40 -9.20 18.85
CA PRO A 282 -14.66 -10.37 18.35
C PRO A 282 -14.76 -10.56 16.84
N VAL A 283 -15.96 -10.37 16.27
CA VAL A 283 -16.28 -10.52 14.84
C VAL A 283 -17.22 -9.42 14.40
N ASP A 284 -17.40 -9.23 13.10
CA ASP A 284 -18.39 -8.27 12.62
C ASP A 284 -19.81 -8.78 12.96
N GLY A 285 -20.68 -7.88 13.39
CA GLY A 285 -22.02 -8.24 13.82
C GLY A 285 -23.02 -7.11 13.72
N ILE A 286 -24.26 -7.43 14.02
CA ILE A 286 -25.39 -6.48 14.13
C ILE A 286 -25.84 -6.49 15.59
N VAL A 287 -26.01 -5.32 16.19
CA VAL A 287 -26.51 -5.19 17.55
C VAL A 287 -27.97 -5.67 17.60
N THR A 288 -28.24 -6.73 18.36
CA THR A 288 -29.57 -7.27 18.55
C THR A 288 -30.25 -6.76 19.83
N ASN A 289 -29.46 -6.42 20.84
CA ASN A 289 -29.95 -5.84 22.08
C ASN A 289 -28.86 -5.01 22.78
N GLY A 290 -29.26 -3.95 23.46
CA GLY A 290 -28.41 -3.05 24.19
C GLY A 290 -28.05 -1.79 23.39
N SER A 291 -27.28 -0.93 24.02
CA SER A 291 -26.71 0.28 23.40
C SER A 291 -25.36 0.58 24.04
N GLY A 292 -24.47 1.23 23.31
CA GLY A 292 -23.15 1.56 23.82
C GLY A 292 -22.34 2.45 22.85
N ALA A 293 -21.29 3.04 23.35
CA ALA A 293 -20.36 3.83 22.55
C ALA A 293 -19.14 2.97 22.16
N VAL A 294 -18.90 2.80 20.86
CA VAL A 294 -17.83 1.96 20.31
C VAL A 294 -16.73 2.84 19.73
N ASN A 295 -15.52 2.60 20.16
CA ASN A 295 -14.33 3.25 19.61
C ASN A 295 -13.85 2.47 18.37
N GLU A 296 -14.03 3.06 17.20
CA GLU A 296 -13.64 2.51 15.91
C GLU A 296 -12.28 3.02 15.41
N ALA A 297 -11.52 3.74 16.24
CA ALA A 297 -10.24 4.37 15.86
C ALA A 297 -9.22 3.38 15.29
N ALA A 298 -9.29 2.11 15.67
CA ALA A 298 -8.40 1.06 15.16
C ALA A 298 -8.58 0.79 13.66
N LEU A 299 -9.78 0.98 13.12
CA LEU A 299 -10.13 0.75 11.71
C LEU A 299 -10.25 2.06 10.92
N THR A 300 -10.90 3.07 11.52
CA THR A 300 -11.20 4.34 10.85
C THR A 300 -10.14 5.41 11.11
N GLY A 301 -9.39 5.31 12.21
CA GLY A 301 -8.47 6.35 12.68
C GLY A 301 -9.18 7.53 13.39
N GLU A 302 -10.50 7.45 13.61
CA GLU A 302 -11.26 8.47 14.33
C GLU A 302 -11.30 8.17 15.83
N SER A 303 -10.92 9.15 16.64
CA SER A 303 -10.84 8.95 18.10
C SER A 303 -12.17 9.16 18.83
N VAL A 304 -13.18 9.71 18.15
CA VAL A 304 -14.51 9.95 18.75
C VAL A 304 -15.29 8.64 18.70
N PRO A 305 -15.75 8.13 19.85
CA PRO A 305 -16.59 6.92 19.88
C PRO A 305 -17.93 7.16 19.16
N VAL A 306 -18.43 6.11 18.51
CA VAL A 306 -19.70 6.12 17.79
C VAL A 306 -20.74 5.41 18.64
N ASP A 307 -21.88 6.05 18.87
CA ASP A 307 -23.00 5.43 19.57
C ASP A 307 -23.63 4.35 18.69
N LYS A 308 -23.84 3.17 19.25
CA LYS A 308 -24.46 2.00 18.62
C LYS A 308 -25.71 1.61 19.35
N VAL A 309 -26.77 1.41 18.59
CA VAL A 309 -28.08 0.95 19.07
C VAL A 309 -28.50 -0.33 18.33
N THR A 310 -29.62 -0.92 18.76
CA THR A 310 -30.17 -2.12 18.11
C THR A 310 -30.41 -1.89 16.61
N GLY A 311 -29.84 -2.76 15.77
CA GLY A 311 -29.88 -2.68 14.32
C GLY A 311 -28.58 -2.17 13.70
N ASP A 312 -27.69 -1.53 14.47
CA ASP A 312 -26.43 -1.00 13.97
C ASP A 312 -25.37 -2.09 13.78
N MET A 313 -24.51 -1.88 12.78
CA MET A 313 -23.36 -2.74 12.54
C MET A 313 -22.19 -2.40 13.48
N VAL A 314 -21.50 -3.44 13.93
CA VAL A 314 -20.25 -3.36 14.70
C VAL A 314 -19.17 -4.16 14.01
N SER A 315 -17.93 -3.69 14.06
CA SER A 315 -16.81 -4.28 13.35
C SER A 315 -15.81 -4.93 14.31
N ALA A 316 -15.22 -6.04 13.88
CA ALA A 316 -14.17 -6.75 14.62
C ALA A 316 -13.01 -5.83 15.01
N ALA A 317 -12.41 -6.06 16.18
CA ALA A 317 -11.28 -5.32 16.74
C ALA A 317 -11.57 -3.87 17.18
N THR A 318 -12.81 -3.38 17.06
CA THR A 318 -13.23 -2.13 17.71
C THR A 318 -13.49 -2.36 19.20
N ILE A 319 -13.45 -1.32 20.01
CA ILE A 319 -13.53 -1.44 21.47
C ILE A 319 -14.84 -0.83 21.98
N ASN A 320 -15.66 -1.61 22.65
CA ASN A 320 -16.82 -1.08 23.35
C ASN A 320 -16.37 -0.27 24.57
N GLN A 321 -16.64 1.03 24.59
CA GLN A 321 -16.25 1.89 25.71
C GLN A 321 -17.29 1.96 26.81
N SER A 322 -18.58 1.90 26.48
CA SER A 322 -19.67 2.00 27.43
C SER A 322 -20.87 1.17 26.97
N GLY A 323 -21.73 0.82 27.92
CA GLY A 323 -22.90 0.01 27.66
C GLY A 323 -22.61 -1.47 27.44
N PHE A 324 -23.66 -2.28 27.39
CA PHE A 324 -23.59 -3.73 27.17
C PHE A 324 -24.22 -4.03 25.82
N LEU A 325 -23.48 -4.69 24.95
CA LEU A 325 -23.93 -5.01 23.60
C LEU A 325 -24.11 -6.52 23.46
N THR A 326 -25.25 -6.92 22.93
CA THR A 326 -25.49 -8.27 22.42
C THR A 326 -25.61 -8.18 20.92
N CYS A 327 -24.77 -8.93 20.19
CA CYS A 327 -24.67 -8.84 18.75
C CYS A 327 -24.81 -10.22 18.09
N GLU A 328 -25.37 -10.26 16.90
CA GLU A 328 -25.40 -11.43 16.03
C GLU A 328 -24.25 -11.35 15.04
N ALA A 329 -23.43 -12.41 14.92
CA ALA A 329 -22.30 -12.47 14.02
C ALA A 329 -22.76 -12.45 12.55
N SER A 330 -22.37 -11.42 11.80
CA SER A 330 -22.69 -11.24 10.39
C SER A 330 -21.59 -11.74 9.47
N ARG A 331 -20.30 -11.47 9.82
CA ARG A 331 -19.09 -11.92 9.10
C ARG A 331 -18.09 -12.50 10.10
N VAL A 332 -17.46 -13.62 9.74
CA VAL A 332 -16.54 -14.36 10.61
C VAL A 332 -15.28 -14.77 9.86
N GLY A 333 -14.19 -15.01 10.59
CA GLY A 333 -12.93 -15.50 10.01
C GLY A 333 -12.31 -14.53 8.99
N GLU A 334 -12.05 -15.02 7.80
CA GLU A 334 -11.43 -14.24 6.71
C GLU A 334 -12.35 -13.13 6.15
N ASP A 335 -13.67 -13.26 6.34
CA ASP A 335 -14.65 -12.32 5.83
C ASP A 335 -14.85 -11.10 6.74
N THR A 336 -14.27 -11.07 7.94
CA THR A 336 -14.35 -9.90 8.82
C THR A 336 -13.67 -8.69 8.20
N THR A 337 -14.22 -7.50 8.49
CA THR A 337 -13.65 -6.22 8.00
C THR A 337 -12.17 -6.08 8.32
N LEU A 338 -11.73 -6.45 9.52
CA LEU A 338 -10.31 -6.42 9.89
C LEU A 338 -9.49 -7.38 9.02
N SER A 339 -9.96 -8.62 8.79
CA SER A 339 -9.26 -9.61 7.96
C SER A 339 -9.13 -9.13 6.52
N GLN A 340 -10.16 -8.50 5.97
CA GLN A 340 -10.14 -7.91 4.63
C GLN A 340 -9.15 -6.74 4.54
N ILE A 341 -9.08 -5.87 5.54
CA ILE A 341 -8.09 -4.78 5.62
C ILE A 341 -6.67 -5.36 5.64
N ILE A 342 -6.40 -6.35 6.50
CA ILE A 342 -5.09 -7.02 6.57
C ILE A 342 -4.72 -7.63 5.23
N LYS A 343 -5.66 -8.32 4.58
CA LYS A 343 -5.48 -8.92 3.25
C LYS A 343 -5.16 -7.86 2.20
N MET A 344 -5.92 -6.75 2.13
CA MET A 344 -5.65 -5.66 1.18
C MET A 344 -4.25 -5.06 1.37
N VAL A 345 -3.81 -4.82 2.60
CA VAL A 345 -2.46 -4.30 2.89
C VAL A 345 -1.38 -5.32 2.51
N LYS A 346 -1.63 -6.62 2.71
CA LYS A 346 -0.73 -7.72 2.33
C LYS A 346 -0.64 -7.82 0.80
N ASP A 347 -1.76 -7.80 0.10
CA ASP A 347 -1.84 -7.86 -1.37
C ASP A 347 -1.19 -6.63 -2.02
N ALA A 348 -1.47 -5.42 -1.49
CA ALA A 348 -0.79 -4.21 -1.94
C ALA A 348 0.73 -4.30 -1.78
N SER A 349 1.19 -4.93 -0.70
CA SER A 349 2.62 -5.14 -0.46
C SER A 349 3.22 -6.23 -1.38
N ALA A 350 2.42 -7.19 -1.84
CA ALA A 350 2.87 -8.25 -2.73
C ALA A 350 2.95 -7.81 -4.21
N THR A 351 2.27 -6.72 -4.58
CA THR A 351 2.31 -6.19 -5.95
C THR A 351 3.52 -5.28 -6.19
N LYS A 352 3.90 -5.06 -7.44
CA LYS A 352 5.01 -4.16 -7.81
C LYS A 352 4.52 -2.96 -8.61
N ALA A 353 4.85 -1.78 -8.13
CA ALA A 353 4.66 -0.53 -8.85
C ALA A 353 5.49 -0.48 -10.14
N PRO A 354 5.04 0.22 -11.20
CA PRO A 354 5.79 0.37 -12.45
C PRO A 354 7.23 0.88 -12.26
N ILE A 355 7.44 1.83 -11.36
CA ILE A 355 8.76 2.38 -11.03
C ILE A 355 9.69 1.31 -10.41
N ALA A 356 9.15 0.37 -9.64
CA ALA A 356 9.92 -0.74 -9.08
C ALA A 356 10.39 -1.71 -10.17
N LYS A 357 9.54 -1.99 -11.16
CA LYS A 357 9.91 -2.85 -12.31
C LYS A 357 11.07 -2.25 -13.11
N ILE A 358 11.10 -0.92 -13.28
CA ILE A 358 12.19 -0.21 -13.94
C ILE A 358 13.49 -0.33 -13.12
N ALA A 359 13.42 -0.10 -11.81
CA ALA A 359 14.56 -0.23 -10.91
C ALA A 359 15.15 -1.65 -10.92
N ASP A 360 14.30 -2.68 -10.92
CA ASP A 360 14.73 -4.08 -11.00
C ASP A 360 15.43 -4.41 -12.33
N LYS A 361 14.89 -3.90 -13.45
CA LYS A 361 15.50 -4.07 -14.78
C LYS A 361 16.90 -3.44 -14.84
N VAL A 362 17.04 -2.22 -14.30
CA VAL A 362 18.34 -1.54 -14.19
C VAL A 362 19.30 -2.36 -13.32
N SER A 363 18.83 -2.85 -12.16
CA SER A 363 19.61 -3.67 -11.23
C SER A 363 20.15 -4.95 -11.88
N GLY A 364 19.36 -5.58 -12.75
CA GLY A 364 19.74 -6.81 -13.46
C GLY A 364 20.87 -6.61 -14.50
N VAL A 365 20.98 -5.41 -15.07
CA VAL A 365 22.05 -5.06 -16.03
C VAL A 365 23.27 -4.49 -15.31
N PHE A 366 23.07 -3.87 -14.16
CA PHE A 366 24.09 -3.12 -13.44
C PHE A 366 25.29 -3.99 -13.02
N VAL A 367 25.05 -5.18 -12.45
CA VAL A 367 26.11 -6.07 -11.95
C VAL A 367 27.05 -6.53 -13.09
N PRO A 368 26.58 -7.05 -14.23
CA PRO A 368 27.44 -7.35 -15.38
C PRO A 368 28.24 -6.15 -15.89
N VAL A 369 27.65 -4.96 -15.95
CA VAL A 369 28.31 -3.72 -16.39
C VAL A 369 29.44 -3.38 -15.43
N VAL A 370 29.24 -3.43 -14.14
CA VAL A 370 30.24 -3.17 -13.12
C VAL A 370 31.40 -4.16 -13.20
N MET A 371 31.12 -5.45 -13.39
CA MET A 371 32.19 -6.46 -13.58
C MET A 371 33.04 -6.13 -14.81
N THR A 372 32.42 -5.68 -15.89
CA THR A 372 33.12 -5.26 -17.11
C THR A 372 33.98 -4.00 -16.85
N ILE A 373 33.42 -3.00 -16.15
CA ILE A 373 34.20 -1.79 -15.76
C ILE A 373 35.39 -2.14 -14.88
N SER A 374 35.19 -3.04 -13.91
CA SER A 374 36.28 -3.52 -13.04
C SER A 374 37.40 -4.19 -13.84
N LEU A 375 37.05 -5.07 -14.79
CA LEU A 375 38.02 -5.74 -15.67
C LEU A 375 38.75 -4.72 -16.57
N ILE A 376 38.00 -3.78 -17.14
CA ILE A 376 38.62 -2.70 -17.95
C ILE A 376 39.59 -1.87 -17.09
N THR A 377 39.19 -1.53 -15.86
CA THR A 377 40.04 -0.78 -14.91
C THR A 377 41.35 -1.53 -14.65
N LEU A 378 41.30 -2.84 -14.40
CA LEU A 378 42.47 -3.68 -14.21
C LEU A 378 43.39 -3.61 -15.44
N ILE A 379 42.83 -3.84 -16.63
CA ILE A 379 43.63 -3.86 -17.88
C ILE A 379 44.24 -2.49 -18.17
N VAL A 380 43.49 -1.39 -18.01
CA VAL A 380 43.98 -0.03 -18.29
C VAL A 380 45.13 0.33 -17.38
N TRP A 381 45.05 0.05 -16.08
CA TRP A 381 46.19 0.36 -15.17
C TRP A 381 47.42 -0.49 -15.45
N LEU A 382 47.29 -1.76 -15.88
CA LEU A 382 48.41 -2.58 -16.33
C LEU A 382 49.03 -2.03 -17.61
N LEU A 383 48.22 -1.58 -18.57
CA LEU A 383 48.73 -0.98 -19.83
C LEU A 383 49.43 0.37 -19.60
N ILE A 384 49.04 1.13 -18.58
CA ILE A 384 49.71 2.38 -18.16
C ILE A 384 51.05 2.09 -17.45
N GLY A 385 51.34 0.81 -17.15
CA GLY A 385 52.60 0.40 -16.53
C GLY A 385 52.58 0.37 -15.00
N GLN A 386 51.44 0.40 -14.38
CA GLN A 386 51.30 0.21 -12.93
C GLN A 386 51.48 -1.26 -12.53
N THR A 387 51.84 -1.48 -11.26
CA THR A 387 51.99 -2.84 -10.72
C THR A 387 50.67 -3.59 -10.69
N PHE A 388 50.73 -4.92 -10.77
CA PHE A 388 49.51 -5.76 -10.70
C PHE A 388 48.73 -5.54 -9.40
N PRO A 389 49.35 -5.46 -8.20
CA PRO A 389 48.64 -5.16 -6.95
C PRO A 389 47.86 -3.84 -6.99
N TYR A 390 48.48 -2.79 -7.52
CA TYR A 390 47.84 -1.49 -7.67
C TYR A 390 46.63 -1.54 -8.58
N ALA A 391 46.76 -2.15 -9.75
CA ALA A 391 45.70 -2.33 -10.71
C ALA A 391 44.52 -3.20 -10.12
N LEU A 392 44.90 -4.26 -9.40
CA LEU A 392 43.96 -5.16 -8.72
C LEU A 392 43.16 -4.42 -7.62
N ALA A 393 43.83 -3.61 -6.80
CA ALA A 393 43.17 -2.81 -5.76
C ALA A 393 42.13 -1.86 -6.34
N ARG A 394 42.41 -1.22 -7.50
CA ARG A 394 41.42 -0.36 -8.21
C ARG A 394 40.26 -1.17 -8.73
N ALA A 395 40.49 -2.32 -9.34
CA ALA A 395 39.44 -3.21 -9.83
C ALA A 395 38.53 -3.71 -8.68
N ILE A 396 39.12 -4.11 -7.55
CA ILE A 396 38.41 -4.51 -6.35
C ILE A 396 37.59 -3.34 -5.80
N SER A 397 38.17 -2.13 -5.74
CA SER A 397 37.44 -0.93 -5.29
C SER A 397 36.19 -0.68 -6.12
N VAL A 398 36.25 -0.84 -7.46
CA VAL A 398 35.12 -0.73 -8.37
C VAL A 398 34.07 -1.79 -8.05
N LEU A 399 34.43 -3.06 -7.84
CA LEU A 399 33.48 -4.12 -7.50
C LEU A 399 32.75 -3.81 -6.20
N VAL A 400 33.45 -3.35 -5.18
CA VAL A 400 32.93 -3.15 -3.83
C VAL A 400 32.00 -1.95 -3.75
N ILE A 401 32.41 -0.78 -4.29
CA ILE A 401 31.58 0.44 -4.23
C ILE A 401 30.28 0.31 -5.01
N SER A 402 30.27 -0.55 -6.03
CA SER A 402 29.19 -0.66 -6.99
C SER A 402 28.06 -1.60 -6.57
N CYS A 403 27.92 -1.91 -5.29
CA CYS A 403 26.80 -2.74 -4.85
C CYS A 403 25.45 -2.01 -4.95
N PRO A 404 24.46 -2.51 -5.70
CA PRO A 404 23.14 -1.89 -5.82
C PRO A 404 22.20 -2.25 -4.66
N CYS A 405 22.71 -2.37 -3.43
CA CYS A 405 21.95 -2.80 -2.25
C CYS A 405 20.76 -1.89 -1.98
N ALA A 406 21.00 -0.58 -1.97
CA ALA A 406 19.98 0.43 -1.70
C ALA A 406 18.90 0.49 -2.79
N LEU A 407 19.25 0.20 -4.05
CA LEU A 407 18.32 0.27 -5.19
C LEU A 407 17.17 -0.72 -5.06
N GLY A 408 17.45 -1.95 -4.60
CA GLY A 408 16.42 -2.98 -4.39
C GLY A 408 15.44 -2.68 -3.28
N LEU A 409 15.79 -1.76 -2.36
CA LEU A 409 14.95 -1.35 -1.23
C LEU A 409 14.23 -0.02 -1.46
N ALA A 410 14.73 0.80 -2.37
CA ALA A 410 14.29 2.19 -2.57
C ALA A 410 12.76 2.31 -2.76
N THR A 411 12.16 1.45 -3.55
CA THR A 411 10.72 1.47 -3.85
C THR A 411 9.90 0.65 -2.85
N PRO A 412 10.22 -0.63 -2.56
CA PRO A 412 9.37 -1.44 -1.70
C PRO A 412 9.20 -0.91 -0.28
N VAL A 413 10.26 -0.34 0.30
CA VAL A 413 10.20 0.23 1.65
C VAL A 413 9.26 1.44 1.70
N ALA A 414 9.34 2.35 0.73
CA ALA A 414 8.49 3.53 0.67
C ALA A 414 7.01 3.15 0.45
N ILE A 415 6.73 2.17 -0.41
CA ILE A 415 5.38 1.65 -0.64
C ILE A 415 4.82 1.03 0.66
N MET A 416 5.59 0.20 1.34
CA MET A 416 5.13 -0.46 2.56
C MET A 416 4.86 0.54 3.69
N VAL A 417 5.72 1.54 3.86
CA VAL A 417 5.50 2.62 4.84
C VAL A 417 4.29 3.47 4.44
N GLY A 418 4.14 3.78 3.14
CA GLY A 418 2.99 4.52 2.62
C GLY A 418 1.67 3.78 2.82
N ASN A 419 1.61 2.50 2.47
CA ASN A 419 0.42 1.66 2.70
C ASN A 419 0.11 1.52 4.19
N GLY A 420 1.14 1.34 5.03
CA GLY A 420 0.97 1.27 6.47
C GLY A 420 0.44 2.57 7.09
N LEU A 421 0.88 3.72 6.60
CA LEU A 421 0.37 5.03 7.00
C LEU A 421 -1.06 5.25 6.50
N GLY A 422 -1.35 4.85 5.26
CA GLY A 422 -2.69 4.87 4.68
C GLY A 422 -3.67 4.06 5.52
N ALA A 423 -3.35 2.80 5.78
CA ALA A 423 -4.19 1.89 6.56
C ALA A 423 -4.50 2.42 7.98
N LYS A 424 -3.52 3.03 8.65
CA LYS A 424 -3.72 3.69 9.96
C LYS A 424 -4.71 4.86 9.92
N ASN A 425 -4.90 5.46 8.75
CA ASN A 425 -5.80 6.59 8.54
C ASN A 425 -7.09 6.18 7.82
N GLY A 426 -7.35 4.88 7.65
CA GLY A 426 -8.51 4.38 6.94
C GLY A 426 -8.44 4.53 5.41
N ILE A 427 -7.24 4.73 4.84
CA ILE A 427 -7.00 4.83 3.40
C ILE A 427 -6.31 3.55 2.92
N LEU A 428 -7.00 2.72 2.17
CA LEU A 428 -6.52 1.41 1.74
C LEU A 428 -6.25 1.38 0.23
N PHE A 429 -5.00 1.17 -0.16
CA PHE A 429 -4.62 0.95 -1.56
C PHE A 429 -4.59 -0.56 -1.82
N LYS A 430 -5.29 -1.04 -2.84
CA LYS A 430 -5.31 -2.48 -3.17
C LYS A 430 -4.00 -2.99 -3.76
N THR A 431 -3.27 -2.11 -4.44
CA THR A 431 -2.00 -2.48 -5.10
C THR A 431 -0.95 -1.38 -4.94
N ALA A 432 0.32 -1.75 -5.11
CA ALA A 432 1.40 -0.77 -5.22
C ALA A 432 1.24 0.14 -6.46
N VAL A 433 0.57 -0.35 -7.50
CA VAL A 433 0.24 0.44 -8.70
C VAL A 433 -0.76 1.52 -8.33
N SER A 434 -1.81 1.19 -7.58
CA SER A 434 -2.83 2.15 -7.12
C SER A 434 -2.20 3.28 -6.29
N LEU A 435 -1.25 2.95 -5.39
CA LEU A 435 -0.50 3.97 -4.63
C LEU A 435 0.35 4.85 -5.54
N GLU A 436 0.96 4.31 -6.60
CA GLU A 436 1.77 5.10 -7.54
C GLU A 436 0.89 5.97 -8.44
N GLU A 437 -0.17 5.42 -9.03
CA GLU A 437 -1.01 6.12 -10.01
C GLU A 437 -1.88 7.22 -9.38
N ALA A 438 -2.38 7.02 -8.16
CA ALA A 438 -3.16 8.04 -7.44
C ALA A 438 -2.42 9.38 -7.30
N GLY A 439 -1.09 9.36 -7.15
CA GLY A 439 -0.28 10.59 -7.08
C GLY A 439 -0.15 11.35 -8.40
N LYS A 440 -0.41 10.69 -9.53
CA LYS A 440 -0.27 11.23 -10.88
C LYS A 440 -1.58 11.82 -11.40
N VAL A 441 -2.68 11.72 -10.66
CA VAL A 441 -4.00 12.20 -11.01
C VAL A 441 -3.98 13.72 -11.24
N LYS A 442 -4.63 14.14 -12.34
CA LYS A 442 -4.81 15.54 -12.74
C LYS A 442 -6.27 15.98 -12.76
N ILE A 443 -7.19 15.02 -12.91
CA ILE A 443 -8.64 15.26 -12.98
C ILE A 443 -9.29 14.30 -11.99
N ILE A 444 -10.19 14.81 -11.16
CA ILE A 444 -11.04 14.00 -10.29
C ILE A 444 -12.49 14.20 -10.70
N ALA A 445 -13.14 13.09 -11.02
CA ALA A 445 -14.56 13.01 -11.22
C ALA A 445 -15.20 12.54 -9.91
N LEU A 446 -16.07 13.35 -9.33
CA LEU A 446 -16.83 13.05 -8.12
C LEU A 446 -18.27 12.72 -8.49
N ASP A 447 -18.79 11.61 -8.03
CA ASP A 447 -20.24 11.43 -8.04
C ASP A 447 -20.90 12.44 -7.12
N LYS A 448 -22.13 12.82 -7.40
CA LYS A 448 -22.88 13.73 -6.54
C LYS A 448 -23.37 12.99 -5.29
N THR A 449 -24.20 11.95 -5.49
CA THR A 449 -25.01 11.31 -4.46
C THR A 449 -24.13 10.39 -3.60
N GLY A 450 -24.21 10.51 -2.25
CA GLY A 450 -23.40 9.70 -1.35
C GLY A 450 -21.91 10.08 -1.31
N THR A 451 -21.41 10.93 -2.24
CA THR A 451 -20.03 11.37 -2.33
C THR A 451 -19.88 12.85 -1.97
N ILE A 452 -20.41 13.78 -2.78
CA ILE A 452 -20.44 15.21 -2.45
C ILE A 452 -21.53 15.50 -1.45
N THR A 453 -22.68 14.80 -1.57
CA THR A 453 -23.83 14.89 -0.69
C THR A 453 -23.88 13.71 0.28
N LYS A 454 -24.75 13.78 1.30
CA LYS A 454 -24.88 12.73 2.32
C LYS A 454 -25.51 11.44 1.77
N GLY A 455 -26.25 11.50 0.65
CA GLY A 455 -27.04 10.39 0.12
C GLY A 455 -28.33 10.14 0.89
N GLU A 456 -28.70 11.07 1.75
CA GLU A 456 -29.89 11.04 2.60
C GLU A 456 -30.77 12.26 2.26
N PRO A 457 -31.65 12.15 1.25
CA PRO A 457 -32.57 13.22 0.92
C PRO A 457 -33.44 13.58 2.14
N LYS A 458 -33.67 14.88 2.37
CA LYS A 458 -34.54 15.39 3.43
C LYS A 458 -35.52 16.40 2.89
N VAL A 459 -36.73 16.47 3.50
CA VAL A 459 -37.67 17.54 3.21
C VAL A 459 -37.10 18.87 3.66
N THR A 460 -37.05 19.84 2.75
CA THR A 460 -36.49 21.19 3.00
C THR A 460 -37.54 22.28 3.00
N ASP A 461 -38.58 22.13 2.16
CA ASP A 461 -39.66 23.12 2.05
C ASP A 461 -40.97 22.42 1.76
N ILE A 462 -42.03 22.95 2.37
CA ILE A 462 -43.41 22.53 2.16
C ILE A 462 -44.16 23.73 1.60
N CYS A 463 -44.73 23.57 0.42
CA CYS A 463 -45.35 24.63 -0.33
C CYS A 463 -46.80 24.22 -0.69
N PRO A 464 -47.76 24.44 0.22
CA PRO A 464 -49.19 24.17 -0.10
C PRO A 464 -49.71 25.16 -1.14
N ALA A 465 -50.60 24.70 -1.99
CA ALA A 465 -51.34 25.54 -2.95
C ALA A 465 -52.37 26.44 -2.23
N ASP A 466 -52.83 27.46 -2.92
CA ASP A 466 -53.84 28.37 -2.35
C ASP A 466 -55.08 27.62 -1.83
N GLY A 467 -55.37 27.84 -0.55
CA GLY A 467 -56.52 27.21 0.13
C GLY A 467 -56.30 25.75 0.55
N VAL A 468 -55.07 25.29 0.57
CA VAL A 468 -54.64 23.98 1.09
C VAL A 468 -53.81 24.20 2.37
N SER A 469 -54.11 23.42 3.41
CA SER A 469 -53.25 23.46 4.62
C SER A 469 -51.99 22.62 4.43
N GLU A 470 -50.92 23.00 5.14
CA GLU A 470 -49.68 22.23 5.16
C GLU A 470 -49.90 20.81 5.65
N GLU A 471 -50.78 20.66 6.64
CA GLU A 471 -51.16 19.35 7.21
C GLU A 471 -51.84 18.45 6.18
N GLU A 472 -52.78 19.00 5.35
CA GLU A 472 -53.49 18.25 4.29
C GLU A 472 -52.50 17.79 3.21
N LEU A 473 -51.55 18.64 2.80
CA LEU A 473 -50.52 18.31 1.83
C LEU A 473 -49.60 17.21 2.35
N LEU A 474 -49.08 17.38 3.58
CA LEU A 474 -48.19 16.42 4.21
C LEU A 474 -48.86 15.07 4.46
N GLN A 475 -50.11 15.06 4.99
CA GLN A 475 -50.86 13.84 5.25
C GLN A 475 -51.08 13.05 3.95
N THR A 476 -51.45 13.73 2.87
CA THR A 476 -51.66 13.09 1.57
C THR A 476 -50.36 12.56 0.99
N ALA A 477 -49.28 13.34 1.05
CA ALA A 477 -47.97 12.94 0.56
C ALA A 477 -47.45 11.72 1.36
N PHE A 478 -47.50 11.76 2.68
CA PHE A 478 -47.08 10.67 3.55
C PHE A 478 -47.85 9.38 3.27
N SER A 479 -49.19 9.46 3.12
CA SER A 479 -50.03 8.29 2.83
C SER A 479 -49.73 7.67 1.46
N LEU A 480 -49.39 8.49 0.45
CA LEU A 480 -49.05 8.04 -0.90
C LEU A 480 -47.65 7.43 -0.95
N GLU A 481 -46.67 8.11 -0.35
CA GLU A 481 -45.25 7.74 -0.43
C GLU A 481 -44.87 6.54 0.45
N GLN A 482 -45.71 6.21 1.47
CA GLN A 482 -45.43 5.10 2.40
C GLN A 482 -45.25 3.73 1.69
N LYS A 483 -45.88 3.54 0.53
CA LYS A 483 -45.77 2.29 -0.26
C LYS A 483 -44.67 2.34 -1.33
N SER A 484 -43.92 3.43 -1.41
CA SER A 484 -42.84 3.63 -2.39
C SER A 484 -41.47 3.30 -1.80
N GLU A 485 -40.68 2.58 -2.56
CA GLU A 485 -39.29 2.27 -2.20
C GLU A 485 -38.28 3.35 -2.67
N HIS A 486 -38.78 4.45 -3.26
CA HIS A 486 -37.93 5.49 -3.80
C HIS A 486 -37.24 6.30 -2.68
N PRO A 487 -35.94 6.69 -2.80
CA PRO A 487 -35.24 7.48 -1.76
C PRO A 487 -35.94 8.81 -1.41
N LEU A 488 -36.58 9.47 -2.37
CA LEU A 488 -37.33 10.71 -2.14
C LEU A 488 -38.61 10.44 -1.32
N ALA A 489 -39.26 9.27 -1.53
CA ALA A 489 -40.39 8.85 -0.74
C ALA A 489 -40.03 8.64 0.74
N LYS A 490 -38.87 8.00 0.97
CA LYS A 490 -38.36 7.82 2.32
C LYS A 490 -38.20 9.16 3.05
N ALA A 491 -37.68 10.19 2.38
CA ALA A 491 -37.52 11.53 2.98
C ALA A 491 -38.86 12.12 3.44
N VAL A 492 -39.96 11.95 2.65
CA VAL A 492 -41.30 12.39 3.01
C VAL A 492 -41.86 11.57 4.17
N CYS A 493 -41.62 10.25 4.15
CA CYS A 493 -42.06 9.34 5.20
C CYS A 493 -41.32 9.59 6.53
N ASP A 494 -40.05 9.79 6.52
CA ASP A 494 -39.24 10.12 7.71
C ASP A 494 -39.70 11.44 8.30
N TYR A 495 -39.93 12.46 7.49
CA TYR A 495 -40.47 13.75 7.94
C TYR A 495 -41.86 13.61 8.54
N GLY A 496 -42.77 12.83 7.92
CA GLY A 496 -44.11 12.57 8.44
C GLY A 496 -44.07 11.84 9.81
N THR A 497 -43.15 10.91 9.94
CA THR A 497 -42.98 10.15 11.20
C THR A 497 -42.43 11.02 12.33
N GLU A 498 -41.40 11.89 12.03
CA GLU A 498 -40.87 12.86 12.98
C GLU A 498 -41.96 13.83 13.50
N HIS A 499 -42.91 14.18 12.65
CA HIS A 499 -44.03 15.07 13.02
C HIS A 499 -45.24 14.32 13.54
N ALA A 500 -45.11 13.01 13.88
CA ALA A 500 -46.16 12.15 14.44
C ALA A 500 -47.43 12.07 13.60
N LEU A 501 -47.35 12.25 12.28
CA LEU A 501 -48.43 12.07 11.35
C LEU A 501 -48.85 10.58 11.28
N LYS A 502 -50.10 10.31 10.99
CA LYS A 502 -50.60 8.94 10.76
C LYS A 502 -50.93 8.80 9.28
N ALA A 503 -50.27 7.90 8.59
CA ALA A 503 -50.59 7.63 7.20
C ALA A 503 -51.96 6.95 7.07
N ASP A 504 -52.77 7.39 6.10
CA ASP A 504 -53.99 6.71 5.72
C ASP A 504 -53.66 5.52 4.80
N ASP A 505 -54.41 4.43 4.92
CA ASP A 505 -54.20 3.27 4.06
C ASP A 505 -54.74 3.50 2.65
N VAL A 506 -53.87 3.48 1.66
CA VAL A 506 -54.20 3.68 0.26
C VAL A 506 -54.31 2.36 -0.49
N SER A 507 -55.27 2.25 -1.42
CA SER A 507 -55.42 1.11 -2.34
C SER A 507 -54.94 1.42 -3.73
N ASP A 508 -54.83 0.39 -4.60
CA ASP A 508 -54.49 0.50 -6.02
C ASP A 508 -53.20 1.31 -6.30
N PHE A 509 -52.22 1.14 -5.40
CA PHE A 509 -50.92 1.80 -5.53
C PHE A 509 -50.19 1.35 -6.81
N THR A 510 -49.76 2.31 -7.62
CA THR A 510 -49.02 2.06 -8.85
C THR A 510 -47.86 3.06 -8.98
N ALA A 511 -46.65 2.56 -9.05
CA ALA A 511 -45.47 3.37 -9.41
C ALA A 511 -45.36 3.49 -10.92
N LEU A 512 -45.21 4.72 -11.42
CA LEU A 512 -45.01 5.05 -12.85
C LEU A 512 -43.56 5.47 -13.08
N PRO A 513 -42.67 4.58 -13.55
CA PRO A 513 -41.24 4.87 -13.68
C PRO A 513 -40.97 6.16 -14.45
N GLY A 514 -40.17 7.07 -13.87
CA GLY A 514 -39.79 8.35 -14.46
C GLY A 514 -40.86 9.46 -14.38
N ASN A 515 -42.06 9.18 -13.89
CA ASN A 515 -43.15 10.15 -13.81
C ASN A 515 -43.59 10.41 -12.35
N GLY A 516 -44.01 9.38 -11.61
CA GLY A 516 -44.50 9.54 -10.26
C GLY A 516 -45.29 8.33 -9.76
N LEU A 517 -46.21 8.56 -8.86
CA LEU A 517 -47.00 7.56 -8.15
C LEU A 517 -48.51 7.85 -8.29
N THR A 518 -49.31 6.80 -8.27
CA THR A 518 -50.75 6.94 -8.17
C THR A 518 -51.32 5.91 -7.14
N ALA A 519 -52.34 6.31 -6.39
CA ALA A 519 -53.08 5.44 -5.51
C ALA A 519 -54.52 5.92 -5.36
N SER A 520 -55.35 5.15 -4.69
CA SER A 520 -56.74 5.53 -4.36
C SER A 520 -56.92 5.65 -2.83
N LEU A 521 -57.46 6.77 -2.38
CA LEU A 521 -57.85 6.98 -0.98
C LEU A 521 -59.33 7.32 -0.91
N GLN A 522 -60.12 6.46 -0.25
CA GLN A 522 -61.56 6.65 -0.10
C GLN A 522 -62.33 6.90 -1.41
N GLY A 523 -61.84 6.33 -2.52
CA GLY A 523 -62.43 6.49 -3.85
C GLY A 523 -61.94 7.72 -4.64
N GLU A 524 -61.10 8.56 -4.07
CA GLU A 524 -60.38 9.63 -4.76
C GLU A 524 -58.99 9.21 -5.22
N THR A 525 -58.61 9.58 -6.42
CA THR A 525 -57.26 9.26 -6.95
C THR A 525 -56.24 10.23 -6.38
N LEU A 526 -55.21 9.71 -5.73
CA LEU A 526 -54.03 10.45 -5.33
C LEU A 526 -52.94 10.32 -6.42
N CYS A 527 -52.23 11.39 -6.70
CA CYS A 527 -51.07 11.39 -7.57
C CYS A 527 -49.93 12.17 -6.91
N GLY A 528 -48.72 11.65 -7.01
CA GLY A 528 -47.48 12.30 -6.57
C GLY A 528 -46.37 12.16 -7.61
N GLY A 529 -45.53 13.15 -7.78
CA GLY A 529 -44.39 13.04 -8.68
C GLY A 529 -43.87 14.36 -9.24
N SER A 530 -43.29 14.32 -10.43
CA SER A 530 -42.70 15.50 -11.05
C SER A 530 -43.77 16.51 -11.45
N MET A 531 -43.47 17.82 -11.40
CA MET A 531 -44.39 18.88 -11.86
C MET A 531 -44.89 18.62 -13.27
N LYS A 532 -44.03 18.20 -14.18
CA LYS A 532 -44.40 17.85 -15.56
C LYS A 532 -45.44 16.74 -15.66
N PHE A 533 -45.35 15.75 -14.78
CA PHE A 533 -46.33 14.65 -14.71
C PHE A 533 -47.70 15.16 -14.25
N LEU A 534 -47.76 16.06 -13.25
CA LEU A 534 -49.01 16.58 -12.74
C LEU A 534 -49.64 17.59 -13.68
N GLU A 535 -48.86 18.41 -14.39
CA GLU A 535 -49.36 19.32 -15.42
C GLU A 535 -50.13 18.62 -16.54
N SER A 536 -49.82 17.36 -16.82
CA SER A 536 -50.58 16.55 -17.78
C SER A 536 -51.97 16.12 -17.26
N ARG A 537 -52.25 16.29 -15.94
CA ARG A 537 -53.46 15.81 -15.27
C ARG A 537 -54.29 16.93 -14.67
N THR A 538 -53.72 18.05 -14.32
CA THR A 538 -54.42 19.20 -13.75
C THR A 538 -53.74 20.53 -14.19
N SER A 539 -54.49 21.65 -14.07
CA SER A 539 -53.94 22.97 -14.28
C SER A 539 -53.25 23.44 -12.99
N VAL A 540 -51.94 23.71 -13.08
CA VAL A 540 -51.13 24.29 -11.99
C VAL A 540 -50.98 25.79 -12.23
N SER A 541 -51.10 26.61 -11.16
CA SER A 541 -50.97 28.06 -11.29
C SER A 541 -49.56 28.46 -11.76
N GLU A 542 -49.43 29.55 -12.52
CA GLU A 542 -48.12 30.07 -12.93
C GLU A 542 -47.25 30.51 -11.73
N ALA A 543 -47.86 30.89 -10.61
CA ALA A 543 -47.15 31.20 -9.37
C ALA A 543 -46.52 29.97 -8.77
N ASP A 544 -47.24 28.83 -8.72
CA ASP A 544 -46.69 27.54 -8.20
C ASP A 544 -45.61 26.99 -9.10
N LYS A 545 -45.77 27.09 -10.43
CA LYS A 545 -44.73 26.68 -11.37
C LYS A 545 -43.44 27.48 -11.16
N LYS A 546 -43.57 28.82 -11.08
CA LYS A 546 -42.41 29.69 -10.85
C LYS A 546 -41.70 29.35 -9.52
N LYS A 547 -42.43 29.08 -8.45
CA LYS A 547 -41.91 28.72 -7.15
C LYS A 547 -41.21 27.36 -7.21
N ALA A 548 -41.81 26.37 -7.90
CA ALA A 548 -41.13 25.07 -8.12
C ALA A 548 -39.84 25.21 -8.94
N ASP A 549 -39.85 26.06 -9.98
CA ASP A 549 -38.64 26.35 -10.77
C ASP A 549 -37.57 27.08 -9.97
N GLU A 550 -37.94 27.98 -9.06
CA GLU A 550 -37.01 28.65 -8.13
C GLU A 550 -36.36 27.64 -7.20
N LEU A 551 -37.12 26.70 -6.61
CA LEU A 551 -36.60 25.64 -5.75
C LEU A 551 -35.72 24.66 -6.53
N ALA A 552 -36.12 24.27 -7.73
CA ALA A 552 -35.31 23.45 -8.62
C ALA A 552 -33.99 24.13 -8.98
N SER A 553 -34.02 25.46 -9.20
CA SER A 553 -32.83 26.26 -9.45
C SER A 553 -31.93 26.42 -8.24
N ALA A 554 -32.47 26.20 -7.03
CA ALA A 554 -31.71 26.11 -5.76
C ALA A 554 -31.23 24.68 -5.44
N GLY A 555 -31.26 23.75 -6.40
CA GLY A 555 -30.75 22.37 -6.21
C GLY A 555 -31.73 21.43 -5.51
N LYS A 556 -32.98 21.84 -5.27
CA LYS A 556 -34.00 21.03 -4.60
C LYS A 556 -34.88 20.31 -5.62
N THR A 557 -35.46 19.19 -5.24
CA THR A 557 -36.39 18.41 -6.07
C THR A 557 -37.81 18.63 -5.58
N PRO A 558 -38.66 19.44 -6.28
CA PRO A 558 -40.05 19.62 -5.92
C PRO A 558 -40.86 18.39 -6.33
N LEU A 559 -41.46 17.70 -5.37
CA LEU A 559 -42.42 16.62 -5.53
C LEU A 559 -43.83 17.22 -5.43
N ALA A 560 -44.59 17.19 -6.49
CA ALA A 560 -45.93 17.75 -6.57
C ALA A 560 -47.00 16.69 -6.22
N PHE A 561 -48.10 17.10 -5.58
CA PHE A 561 -49.15 16.21 -5.11
C PHE A 561 -50.55 16.69 -5.53
N LEU A 562 -51.41 15.72 -5.82
CA LEU A 562 -52.76 15.93 -6.33
C LEU A 562 -53.72 14.99 -5.61
N LYS A 563 -54.90 15.49 -5.29
CA LYS A 563 -56.03 14.69 -4.77
C LYS A 563 -57.28 14.91 -5.64
N GLY A 564 -57.72 13.86 -6.33
CA GLY A 564 -58.73 13.97 -7.37
C GLY A 564 -58.25 14.84 -8.52
N SER A 565 -58.90 16.00 -8.76
CA SER A 565 -58.49 17.03 -9.72
C SER A 565 -57.86 18.26 -9.05
N ARG A 566 -57.75 18.30 -7.71
CA ARG A 566 -57.28 19.45 -6.94
C ARG A 566 -55.76 19.33 -6.73
N PHE A 567 -55.03 20.32 -7.18
CA PHE A 567 -53.60 20.50 -6.89
C PHE A 567 -53.46 20.87 -5.40
N LEU A 568 -52.63 20.08 -4.65
CA LEU A 568 -52.42 20.30 -3.22
C LEU A 568 -51.20 21.16 -2.94
N GLY A 569 -50.19 21.14 -3.82
CA GLY A 569 -48.93 21.80 -3.61
C GLY A 569 -47.75 20.89 -3.92
N PHE A 570 -46.61 21.26 -3.41
CA PHE A 570 -45.37 20.47 -3.58
C PHE A 570 -44.49 20.49 -2.33
N ILE A 571 -43.77 19.41 -2.14
CA ILE A 571 -42.79 19.24 -1.08
C ILE A 571 -41.42 19.19 -1.75
N ALA A 572 -40.51 20.10 -1.38
CA ALA A 572 -39.15 20.09 -1.91
C ALA A 572 -38.27 19.19 -1.04
N VAL A 573 -37.56 18.32 -1.72
CA VAL A 573 -36.60 17.40 -1.11
C VAL A 573 -35.21 17.72 -1.66
N ALA A 574 -34.21 17.77 -0.80
CA ALA A 574 -32.82 17.94 -1.23
C ALA A 574 -31.90 16.99 -0.45
N ASP A 575 -30.86 16.56 -1.15
CA ASP A 575 -29.77 15.82 -0.55
C ASP A 575 -28.68 16.82 -0.14
N ALA A 576 -28.46 16.96 1.16
CA ALA A 576 -27.58 17.97 1.72
C ALA A 576 -26.11 17.70 1.36
N ILE A 577 -25.40 18.75 0.95
CA ILE A 577 -23.95 18.70 0.76
C ILE A 577 -23.30 18.37 2.10
N ARG A 578 -22.29 17.49 2.10
CA ARG A 578 -21.50 17.19 3.30
C ARG A 578 -20.73 18.42 3.73
N GLU A 579 -20.61 18.64 5.00
CA GLU A 579 -19.93 19.82 5.57
C GLU A 579 -18.45 19.90 5.16
N ASP A 580 -17.81 18.75 4.94
CA ASP A 580 -16.40 18.64 4.54
C ASP A 580 -16.16 18.78 3.03
N SER A 581 -17.20 18.62 2.19
CA SER A 581 -17.06 18.60 0.72
C SER A 581 -16.45 19.86 0.13
N PRO A 582 -16.91 21.09 0.47
CA PRO A 582 -16.31 22.31 -0.11
C PRO A 582 -14.84 22.50 0.28
N ALA A 583 -14.48 22.14 1.51
CA ALA A 583 -13.09 22.23 1.98
C ALA A 583 -12.20 21.19 1.28
N ALA A 584 -12.69 19.96 1.08
CA ALA A 584 -12.00 18.90 0.37
C ALA A 584 -11.78 19.26 -1.11
N ILE A 585 -12.81 19.77 -1.79
CA ILE A 585 -12.74 20.22 -3.20
C ILE A 585 -11.71 21.34 -3.35
N LYS A 586 -11.78 22.36 -2.51
CA LYS A 586 -10.80 23.46 -2.51
C LYS A 586 -9.38 22.97 -2.30
N ARG A 587 -9.19 21.96 -1.45
CA ARG A 587 -7.90 21.35 -1.24
C ARG A 587 -7.39 20.61 -2.46
N LEU A 588 -8.23 19.84 -3.17
CA LEU A 588 -7.89 19.19 -4.43
C LEU A 588 -7.45 20.21 -5.47
N GLN A 589 -8.19 21.29 -5.62
CA GLN A 589 -7.85 22.40 -6.53
C GLN A 589 -6.50 23.04 -6.15
N SER A 590 -6.23 23.26 -4.87
CA SER A 590 -4.92 23.76 -4.39
C SER A 590 -3.75 22.83 -4.72
N MET A 591 -4.03 21.53 -4.92
CA MET A 591 -3.06 20.54 -5.35
C MET A 591 -2.88 20.51 -6.88
N GLY A 592 -3.54 21.40 -7.62
CA GLY A 592 -3.51 21.49 -9.09
C GLY A 592 -4.32 20.42 -9.79
N ILE A 593 -5.41 19.97 -9.16
CA ILE A 593 -6.31 18.94 -9.68
C ILE A 593 -7.60 19.59 -10.12
N HIS A 594 -8.05 19.31 -11.34
CA HIS A 594 -9.33 19.75 -11.87
C HIS A 594 -10.45 18.86 -11.33
N VAL A 595 -11.45 19.45 -10.69
CA VAL A 595 -12.54 18.72 -10.02
C VAL A 595 -13.82 18.82 -10.83
N VAL A 596 -14.34 17.67 -11.24
CA VAL A 596 -15.54 17.52 -12.07
C VAL A 596 -16.62 16.81 -11.26
N MET A 597 -17.83 17.35 -11.20
CA MET A 597 -18.98 16.67 -10.62
C MET A 597 -19.76 15.95 -11.71
N LEU A 598 -20.08 14.65 -11.49
CA LEU A 598 -20.94 13.85 -12.35
C LEU A 598 -22.28 13.63 -11.64
N THR A 599 -23.39 13.79 -12.35
CA THR A 599 -24.72 13.53 -11.81
C THR A 599 -25.75 13.18 -12.89
N GLY A 600 -26.73 12.35 -12.54
CA GLY A 600 -27.93 12.10 -13.35
C GLY A 600 -28.97 13.20 -13.28
N ASP A 601 -28.81 14.18 -12.39
CA ASP A 601 -29.76 15.29 -12.22
C ASP A 601 -29.84 16.16 -13.45
N ASN A 602 -30.92 16.96 -13.49
CA ASN A 602 -31.07 18.00 -14.51
C ASN A 602 -29.96 19.07 -14.37
N GLU A 603 -29.68 19.74 -15.46
CA GLU A 603 -28.58 20.72 -15.56
C GLU A 603 -28.68 21.87 -14.55
N ARG A 604 -29.91 22.33 -14.24
CA ARG A 604 -30.14 23.47 -13.31
C ARG A 604 -29.77 23.09 -11.88
N SER A 605 -30.34 21.98 -11.38
CA SER A 605 -30.04 21.49 -10.03
C SER A 605 -28.56 21.11 -9.87
N ALA A 606 -27.99 20.48 -10.90
CA ALA A 606 -26.58 20.09 -10.89
C ALA A 606 -25.65 21.32 -10.81
N LYS A 607 -25.92 22.38 -11.57
CA LYS A 607 -25.14 23.63 -11.52
C LYS A 607 -25.24 24.32 -10.15
N ALA A 608 -26.42 24.35 -9.53
CA ALA A 608 -26.59 24.94 -8.22
C ALA A 608 -25.73 24.23 -7.17
N ILE A 609 -25.79 22.91 -7.11
CA ILE A 609 -24.99 22.08 -6.20
C ILE A 609 -23.51 22.22 -6.51
N GLY A 610 -23.13 22.24 -7.79
CA GLY A 610 -21.74 22.39 -8.21
C GLY A 610 -21.12 23.73 -7.79
N ILE A 611 -21.87 24.82 -7.85
CA ILE A 611 -21.45 26.16 -7.38
C ILE A 611 -21.29 26.15 -5.86
N GLU A 612 -22.26 25.58 -5.14
CA GLU A 612 -22.23 25.50 -3.67
C GLU A 612 -21.06 24.62 -3.19
N ALA A 613 -20.82 23.47 -3.85
CA ALA A 613 -19.69 22.59 -3.56
C ALA A 613 -18.34 23.16 -4.01
N GLY A 614 -18.34 24.10 -4.97
CA GLY A 614 -17.13 24.76 -5.49
C GLY A 614 -16.34 23.95 -6.51
N VAL A 615 -16.98 23.05 -7.29
CA VAL A 615 -16.31 22.27 -8.34
C VAL A 615 -15.97 23.12 -9.57
N ASP A 616 -14.98 22.69 -10.36
CA ASP A 616 -14.54 23.43 -11.56
C ASP A 616 -15.47 23.18 -12.76
N GLU A 617 -16.04 21.98 -12.89
CA GLU A 617 -16.88 21.56 -14.01
C GLU A 617 -18.03 20.68 -13.51
N VAL A 618 -19.21 20.84 -14.14
CA VAL A 618 -20.39 20.00 -13.84
C VAL A 618 -20.85 19.32 -15.12
N ILE A 619 -20.99 18.00 -15.08
CA ILE A 619 -21.55 17.19 -16.16
C ILE A 619 -22.85 16.56 -15.66
N ALA A 620 -23.98 17.11 -16.12
CA ALA A 620 -25.32 16.76 -15.70
C ALA A 620 -26.02 15.80 -16.68
N GLY A 621 -27.11 15.16 -16.23
CA GLY A 621 -27.94 14.29 -17.06
C GLY A 621 -27.25 12.98 -17.47
N VAL A 622 -26.24 12.55 -16.73
CA VAL A 622 -25.46 11.33 -17.03
C VAL A 622 -26.13 10.13 -16.37
N LEU A 623 -26.74 9.28 -17.17
CA LEU A 623 -27.26 8.01 -16.69
C LEU A 623 -26.13 7.08 -16.17
N PRO A 624 -26.41 6.12 -15.30
CA PRO A 624 -25.39 5.21 -14.75
C PRO A 624 -24.49 4.59 -15.81
N ASP A 625 -25.07 4.08 -16.91
CA ASP A 625 -24.31 3.48 -18.03
C ASP A 625 -23.51 4.51 -18.83
N GLY A 626 -23.84 5.80 -18.75
CA GLY A 626 -23.14 6.90 -19.40
C GLY A 626 -21.92 7.40 -18.66
N LYS A 627 -21.80 7.17 -17.36
CA LYS A 627 -20.68 7.66 -16.53
C LYS A 627 -19.34 7.12 -17.03
N GLU A 628 -19.28 5.86 -17.44
CA GLU A 628 -18.08 5.26 -18.03
C GLU A 628 -17.60 6.01 -19.28
N ALA A 629 -18.51 6.38 -20.18
CA ALA A 629 -18.16 7.12 -21.41
C ALA A 629 -17.56 8.49 -21.07
N VAL A 630 -18.12 9.21 -20.09
CA VAL A 630 -17.59 10.49 -19.60
C VAL A 630 -16.18 10.32 -19.04
N ILE A 631 -15.93 9.31 -18.22
CA ILE A 631 -14.60 9.03 -17.69
C ILE A 631 -13.60 8.76 -18.82
N ARG A 632 -14.01 8.00 -19.85
CA ARG A 632 -13.18 7.71 -21.02
C ARG A 632 -12.82 8.97 -21.81
N ASP A 633 -13.72 9.93 -21.90
CA ASP A 633 -13.45 11.22 -22.54
C ASP A 633 -12.55 12.13 -21.70
N LEU A 634 -12.74 12.16 -20.38
CA LEU A 634 -11.86 12.89 -19.46
C LEU A 634 -10.43 12.35 -19.50
N LYS A 635 -10.23 11.03 -19.65
CA LYS A 635 -8.90 10.40 -19.79
C LYS A 635 -8.11 10.91 -20.99
N LYS A 636 -8.75 11.44 -22.03
CA LYS A 636 -8.05 12.08 -23.16
C LYS A 636 -7.39 13.40 -22.76
N LYS A 637 -7.89 14.06 -21.69
CA LYS A 637 -7.35 15.32 -21.15
C LYS A 637 -6.27 15.12 -20.09
N GLY A 638 -6.21 13.95 -19.44
CA GLY A 638 -5.23 13.66 -18.39
C GLY A 638 -5.55 12.40 -17.58
N LYS A 639 -4.73 12.09 -16.58
CA LYS A 639 -4.99 11.00 -15.64
C LYS A 639 -6.20 11.31 -14.77
N VAL A 640 -7.20 10.41 -14.77
CA VAL A 640 -8.49 10.59 -14.11
C VAL A 640 -8.64 9.66 -12.91
N ALA A 641 -9.03 10.21 -11.77
CA ALA A 641 -9.63 9.42 -10.68
C ALA A 641 -11.15 9.58 -10.70
N MET A 642 -11.89 8.48 -10.52
CA MET A 642 -13.33 8.48 -10.24
C MET A 642 -13.54 8.20 -8.77
N VAL A 643 -14.40 8.99 -8.13
CA VAL A 643 -14.80 8.82 -6.73
C VAL A 643 -16.29 8.60 -6.64
N GLY A 644 -16.71 7.52 -5.98
CA GLY A 644 -18.11 7.17 -5.82
C GLY A 644 -18.35 6.24 -4.63
N ASP A 645 -19.62 5.93 -4.35
CA ASP A 645 -20.04 5.02 -3.27
C ASP A 645 -20.16 3.54 -3.71
N GLY A 646 -20.12 3.29 -5.00
CA GLY A 646 -19.76 2.02 -5.62
C GLY A 646 -20.82 1.21 -6.31
N ILE A 647 -22.09 1.18 -5.94
CA ILE A 647 -23.04 0.26 -6.59
C ILE A 647 -23.33 0.71 -8.03
N ASN A 648 -23.68 1.97 -8.22
CA ASN A 648 -24.02 2.55 -9.52
C ASN A 648 -22.79 3.02 -10.30
N ASP A 649 -21.67 3.17 -9.63
CA ASP A 649 -20.43 3.75 -10.17
C ASP A 649 -19.37 2.72 -10.53
N ALA A 650 -19.59 1.44 -10.24
CA ALA A 650 -18.62 0.37 -10.46
C ALA A 650 -18.02 0.34 -11.89
N PRO A 651 -18.80 0.53 -12.97
CA PRO A 651 -18.23 0.62 -14.32
C PRO A 651 -17.33 1.84 -14.52
N ALA A 652 -17.69 2.99 -13.95
CA ALA A 652 -16.92 4.23 -14.03
C ALA A 652 -15.65 4.16 -13.17
N LEU A 653 -15.73 3.59 -11.96
CA LEU A 653 -14.59 3.33 -11.07
C LEU A 653 -13.56 2.43 -11.75
N THR A 654 -14.00 1.33 -12.38
CA THR A 654 -13.13 0.39 -13.09
C THR A 654 -12.51 0.99 -14.35
N SER A 655 -13.23 1.89 -15.04
CA SER A 655 -12.76 2.52 -16.28
C SER A 655 -11.79 3.68 -16.05
N ALA A 656 -11.78 4.29 -14.86
CA ALA A 656 -10.86 5.35 -14.49
C ALA A 656 -9.40 4.86 -14.44
N ASP A 657 -8.43 5.77 -14.38
CA ASP A 657 -7.04 5.40 -14.10
C ASP A 657 -6.87 4.98 -12.64
N ILE A 658 -7.71 5.56 -11.77
CA ILE A 658 -7.83 5.18 -10.34
C ILE A 658 -9.30 5.28 -9.94
N GLY A 659 -9.89 4.18 -9.48
CA GLY A 659 -11.19 4.15 -8.80
C GLY A 659 -11.00 4.34 -7.29
N ILE A 660 -11.77 5.26 -6.70
CA ILE A 660 -11.75 5.53 -5.25
C ILE A 660 -13.17 5.31 -4.70
N ALA A 661 -13.35 4.34 -3.83
CA ALA A 661 -14.61 4.11 -3.13
C ALA A 661 -14.62 4.86 -1.79
N ILE A 662 -15.71 5.59 -1.52
CA ILE A 662 -15.96 6.25 -0.23
C ILE A 662 -16.90 5.42 0.61
N GLY A 663 -16.53 5.21 1.88
CA GLY A 663 -17.30 4.42 2.84
C GLY A 663 -17.11 2.90 2.66
N ALA A 664 -17.13 2.16 3.74
CA ALA A 664 -17.04 0.70 3.74
C ALA A 664 -18.36 0.01 3.28
N GLY A 665 -19.19 0.73 2.50
CA GLY A 665 -20.62 0.43 2.38
C GLY A 665 -21.00 -0.79 1.57
N THR A 666 -20.29 -1.18 0.52
CA THR A 666 -20.70 -2.33 -0.31
C THR A 666 -19.52 -3.12 -0.81
N ASP A 667 -19.64 -4.45 -0.78
CA ASP A 667 -18.63 -5.36 -1.32
C ASP A 667 -18.34 -5.07 -2.81
N VAL A 668 -19.35 -4.65 -3.57
CA VAL A 668 -19.22 -4.28 -5.00
C VAL A 668 -18.32 -3.05 -5.20
N ALA A 669 -18.43 -2.05 -4.33
CA ALA A 669 -17.58 -0.86 -4.39
C ALA A 669 -16.13 -1.20 -4.05
N ILE A 670 -15.97 -1.98 -2.99
CA ILE A 670 -14.65 -2.47 -2.59
C ILE A 670 -14.02 -3.25 -3.73
N ASP A 671 -14.75 -4.09 -4.45
CA ASP A 671 -14.21 -4.87 -5.56
C ASP A 671 -13.84 -4.04 -6.79
N ALA A 672 -14.61 -3.02 -7.11
CA ALA A 672 -14.41 -2.18 -8.31
C ALA A 672 -13.33 -1.11 -8.16
N ALA A 673 -13.07 -0.64 -6.93
CA ALA A 673 -12.14 0.47 -6.67
C ALA A 673 -10.69 0.00 -6.49
N ASP A 674 -9.74 0.89 -6.80
CA ASP A 674 -8.29 0.75 -6.53
C ASP A 674 -7.90 1.23 -5.14
N VAL A 675 -8.65 2.20 -4.61
CA VAL A 675 -8.48 2.81 -3.29
C VAL A 675 -9.80 2.76 -2.55
N VAL A 676 -9.78 2.27 -1.32
CA VAL A 676 -10.95 2.22 -0.45
C VAL A 676 -10.73 3.17 0.73
N LEU A 677 -11.65 4.11 0.91
CA LEU A 677 -11.69 5.03 2.03
C LEU A 677 -12.69 4.50 3.06
N MET A 678 -12.19 4.10 4.22
CA MET A 678 -13.01 3.48 5.27
C MET A 678 -13.99 4.45 5.92
N LYS A 679 -13.68 5.74 5.88
CA LYS A 679 -14.54 6.82 6.37
C LYS A 679 -15.45 7.30 5.26
N SER A 680 -16.64 7.70 5.63
CA SER A 680 -17.58 8.36 4.71
C SER A 680 -17.32 9.87 4.62
N THR A 681 -16.06 10.30 4.45
CA THR A 681 -15.67 11.73 4.37
C THR A 681 -14.92 12.02 3.08
N LEU A 682 -15.29 13.10 2.40
CA LEU A 682 -14.59 13.52 1.17
C LEU A 682 -13.17 14.03 1.46
N ALA A 683 -12.88 14.44 2.70
CA ALA A 683 -11.57 14.90 3.14
C ALA A 683 -10.47 13.83 3.00
N ASP A 684 -10.83 12.55 2.94
CA ASP A 684 -9.88 11.45 2.75
C ASP A 684 -9.37 11.36 1.30
N VAL A 685 -10.10 11.87 0.31
CA VAL A 685 -9.66 11.88 -1.09
C VAL A 685 -8.39 12.73 -1.28
N PRO A 686 -8.35 14.03 -0.90
CA PRO A 686 -7.10 14.78 -0.96
C PRO A 686 -6.00 14.20 -0.06
N ALA A 687 -6.35 13.55 1.06
CA ALA A 687 -5.39 12.89 1.93
C ALA A 687 -4.73 11.68 1.24
N ALA A 688 -5.51 10.85 0.53
CA ALA A 688 -5.02 9.71 -0.26
C ALA A 688 -4.06 10.16 -1.36
N ILE A 689 -4.42 11.21 -2.11
CA ILE A 689 -3.56 11.76 -3.17
C ILE A 689 -2.29 12.38 -2.59
N LYS A 690 -2.38 13.09 -1.48
CA LYS A 690 -1.20 13.64 -0.80
C LYS A 690 -0.26 12.55 -0.33
N LEU A 691 -0.78 11.48 0.26
CA LEU A 691 0.00 10.31 0.67
C LEU A 691 0.73 9.70 -0.52
N SER A 692 0.01 9.46 -1.62
CA SER A 692 0.56 8.92 -2.86
C SER A 692 1.67 9.82 -3.44
N ARG A 693 1.45 11.13 -3.54
CA ARG A 693 2.47 12.10 -3.99
C ARG A 693 3.71 12.12 -3.09
N SER A 694 3.48 12.02 -1.77
CA SER A 694 4.59 11.96 -0.80
C SER A 694 5.38 10.66 -0.92
N ALA A 695 4.71 9.53 -1.13
CA ALA A 695 5.35 8.24 -1.37
C ALA A 695 6.15 8.26 -2.68
N LEU A 696 5.60 8.79 -3.77
CA LEU A 696 6.30 8.95 -5.05
C LEU A 696 7.55 9.82 -4.91
N ARG A 697 7.44 10.98 -4.25
CA ARG A 697 8.61 11.85 -4.00
C ARG A 697 9.68 11.10 -3.21
N ASN A 698 9.29 10.39 -2.18
CA ASN A 698 10.20 9.60 -1.36
C ASN A 698 10.89 8.49 -2.18
N ILE A 699 10.16 7.81 -3.08
CA ILE A 699 10.73 6.82 -4.00
C ILE A 699 11.79 7.47 -4.91
N HIS A 700 11.49 8.64 -5.51
CA HIS A 700 12.45 9.36 -6.35
C HIS A 700 13.70 9.79 -5.57
N GLU A 701 13.53 10.31 -4.35
CA GLU A 701 14.64 10.66 -3.46
C GLU A 701 15.49 9.42 -3.12
N ASN A 702 14.85 8.29 -2.80
CA ASN A 702 15.54 7.03 -2.53
C ASN A 702 16.34 6.53 -3.73
N LEU A 703 15.75 6.57 -4.92
CA LEU A 703 16.43 6.19 -6.16
C LEU A 703 17.61 7.14 -6.47
N PHE A 704 17.43 8.45 -6.29
CA PHE A 704 18.49 9.42 -6.44
C PHE A 704 19.68 9.08 -5.53
N TRP A 705 19.44 8.87 -4.24
CA TRP A 705 20.49 8.50 -3.30
C TRP A 705 21.14 7.16 -3.63
N ALA A 706 20.36 6.16 -4.07
CA ALA A 706 20.87 4.86 -4.45
C ALA A 706 21.80 4.92 -5.67
N PHE A 707 21.61 5.87 -6.59
CA PHE A 707 22.44 6.02 -7.78
C PHE A 707 23.63 6.96 -7.60
N ILE A 708 23.46 8.08 -6.88
CA ILE A 708 24.50 9.14 -6.83
C ILE A 708 25.80 8.64 -6.22
N TYR A 709 25.74 7.74 -5.22
CA TYR A 709 26.93 7.13 -4.63
C TYR A 709 27.72 6.32 -5.65
N ASN A 710 27.04 5.60 -6.54
CA ASN A 710 27.67 4.80 -7.58
C ASN A 710 28.26 5.69 -8.69
N ILE A 711 27.52 6.73 -9.11
CA ILE A 711 27.96 7.66 -10.16
C ILE A 711 29.24 8.38 -9.76
N ILE A 712 29.37 8.78 -8.51
CA ILE A 712 30.56 9.45 -7.99
C ILE A 712 31.66 8.42 -7.62
N GLY A 713 31.22 7.32 -6.97
CA GLY A 713 32.14 6.34 -6.39
C GLY A 713 32.87 5.49 -7.42
N ILE A 714 32.23 5.08 -8.53
CA ILE A 714 32.86 4.25 -9.55
C ILE A 714 34.07 4.95 -10.22
N PRO A 715 33.96 6.20 -10.71
CA PRO A 715 35.10 6.92 -11.25
C PRO A 715 36.25 7.12 -10.23
N LEU A 716 35.90 7.43 -8.97
CA LEU A 716 36.91 7.55 -7.90
C LEU A 716 37.60 6.21 -7.62
N ALA A 717 36.85 5.11 -7.55
CA ALA A 717 37.39 3.77 -7.33
C ALA A 717 38.27 3.30 -8.51
N ALA A 718 37.81 3.58 -9.73
CA ALA A 718 38.57 3.29 -10.94
C ALA A 718 39.89 4.09 -11.06
N GLY A 719 40.08 5.14 -10.24
CA GLY A 719 41.27 5.95 -10.22
C GLY A 719 41.32 7.05 -11.27
N VAL A 720 40.18 7.50 -11.81
CA VAL A 720 40.11 8.58 -12.81
C VAL A 720 40.71 9.89 -12.27
N PHE A 721 40.62 10.11 -10.95
CA PHE A 721 41.08 11.33 -10.29
C PHE A 721 42.41 11.15 -9.52
N VAL A 722 43.17 10.09 -9.79
CA VAL A 722 44.45 9.83 -9.13
C VAL A 722 45.44 10.99 -9.36
N SER A 723 45.43 11.62 -10.54
CA SER A 723 46.24 12.79 -10.84
C SER A 723 45.94 14.00 -9.95
N LEU A 724 44.79 14.07 -9.35
CA LEU A 724 44.37 15.09 -8.39
C LEU A 724 44.60 14.66 -6.92
N GLY A 725 45.26 13.54 -6.70
CA GLY A 725 45.47 12.96 -5.36
C GLY A 725 44.25 12.28 -4.75
N LEU A 726 43.13 12.17 -5.49
CA LEU A 726 41.93 11.57 -5.01
C LEU A 726 41.86 10.08 -5.37
N THR A 727 41.96 9.24 -4.36
CA THR A 727 41.85 7.79 -4.49
C THR A 727 40.85 7.22 -3.50
N LEU A 728 40.12 6.18 -3.89
CA LEU A 728 39.20 5.45 -3.03
C LEU A 728 39.78 4.08 -2.68
N ASN A 729 39.97 3.85 -1.39
CA ASN A 729 40.33 2.53 -0.87
C ASN A 729 39.03 1.64 -0.81
N PRO A 730 39.13 0.32 -1.11
CA PRO A 730 37.99 -0.62 -1.02
C PRO A 730 37.24 -0.57 0.29
N MET A 731 37.92 -0.33 1.42
CA MET A 731 37.33 -0.24 2.77
C MET A 731 36.35 0.93 2.89
N PHE A 732 36.75 2.13 2.40
CA PHE A 732 35.83 3.29 2.38
C PHE A 732 34.67 3.09 1.41
N GLY A 733 34.90 2.38 0.30
CA GLY A 733 33.81 1.96 -0.60
C GLY A 733 32.77 1.11 0.08
N ALA A 734 33.18 0.11 0.86
CA ALA A 734 32.29 -0.76 1.63
C ALA A 734 31.49 0.00 2.72
N ALA A 735 32.16 0.95 3.40
CA ALA A 735 31.52 1.80 4.40
C ALA A 735 30.44 2.71 3.78
N ALA A 736 30.77 3.38 2.67
CA ALA A 736 29.84 4.27 1.95
C ALA A 736 28.61 3.50 1.45
N MET A 737 28.79 2.29 0.95
CA MET A 737 27.72 1.41 0.50
C MET A 737 26.78 1.02 1.64
N SER A 738 27.31 0.65 2.82
CA SER A 738 26.50 0.31 4.00
C SER A 738 25.68 1.52 4.47
N LEU A 739 26.24 2.71 4.42
CA LEU A 739 25.58 3.97 4.77
C LEU A 739 24.47 4.33 3.77
N SER A 740 24.65 4.05 2.48
CA SER A 740 23.64 4.27 1.44
C SER A 740 22.32 3.55 1.74
N SER A 741 22.38 2.26 2.11
CA SER A 741 21.20 1.48 2.48
C SER A 741 20.49 2.07 3.72
N PHE A 742 21.26 2.50 4.71
CA PHE A 742 20.73 3.18 5.90
C PHE A 742 20.01 4.50 5.54
N CYS A 743 20.59 5.31 4.67
CA CYS A 743 19.97 6.57 4.22
C CYS A 743 18.64 6.35 3.52
N VAL A 744 18.57 5.37 2.59
CA VAL A 744 17.33 5.04 1.87
C VAL A 744 16.20 4.62 2.82
N VAL A 745 16.49 3.74 3.78
CA VAL A 745 15.48 3.30 4.72
C VAL A 745 15.06 4.43 5.68
N SER A 746 16.02 5.21 6.17
CA SER A 746 15.73 6.35 7.04
C SER A 746 14.87 7.39 6.33
N ASN A 747 15.13 7.65 5.03
CA ASN A 747 14.29 8.52 4.23
C ASN A 747 12.88 7.95 4.04
N ALA A 748 12.73 6.65 3.79
CA ALA A 748 11.42 6.02 3.67
C ALA A 748 10.62 6.09 4.98
N LEU A 749 11.25 5.88 6.12
CA LEU A 749 10.60 5.99 7.44
C LEU A 749 10.14 7.44 7.75
N ARG A 750 10.71 8.45 7.10
CA ARG A 750 10.25 9.85 7.21
C ARG A 750 8.81 10.03 6.76
N LEU A 751 8.27 9.15 5.89
CA LEU A 751 6.86 9.16 5.50
C LEU A 751 5.91 9.01 6.69
N ASN A 752 6.31 8.33 7.77
CA ASN A 752 5.48 8.21 8.98
C ASN A 752 5.15 9.55 9.65
N PHE A 753 5.93 10.60 9.36
CA PHE A 753 5.70 11.95 9.87
C PHE A 753 4.90 12.82 8.89
N CYS A 754 4.41 12.25 7.79
CA CYS A 754 3.60 12.98 6.81
C CYS A 754 2.23 13.29 7.41
N LYS A 755 1.90 14.58 7.50
CA LYS A 755 0.61 15.04 7.96
C LYS A 755 -0.38 15.07 6.81
N LEU A 756 -1.33 14.15 6.78
CA LEU A 756 -2.23 13.94 5.65
C LEU A 756 -3.34 15.00 5.56
N TYR A 757 -3.83 15.48 6.70
CA TYR A 757 -4.98 16.39 6.79
C TYR A 757 -4.61 17.89 6.97
N GLN A 758 -3.35 18.21 6.82
CA GLN A 758 -2.86 19.61 6.88
C GLN A 758 -2.45 20.12 5.52
#